data_d81e272ec00572b6eed6304bc2d8bb1b
#
_entry.id   d81e272ec00572b6eed6304bc2d8bb1b
#
_cell.length_a   1.000
_cell.length_b   1.000
_cell.length_c   1.000
_cell.angle_alpha   90.00
_cell.angle_beta   90.00
_cell.angle_gamma   90.00
#
_symmetry.space_group_name_H-M   'P 1'
#
loop_
_entity.id
_entity.type
_entity.pdbx_description
1 polymer ?
#
loop_
_entity_poly.entity_id
_entity_poly.type
_entity_poly.pdbx_seq_one_letter_code
_entity_poly.pdbx_strand_id
1 'polypeptide(L)'
;MDKKKQSKGPPVKRFKSNDDDDDVELPCSFEDQLAGMECEFDSPQAFGEGPENQNTNMKWSRPQPPDLDPKVNKLVFQQLDIDHYNGQPLKDMPGSQIGPVPIMRMYGVTMEGNSVCCHVHGFTPYFYVTVPLNFKESNCHELKSNLNKAILEDLRSNKDNIRETVLEVKLVKAKSIMYYKNDDDTTFARVSVALPKLIAAAKRLIERQPTSFGLMNPSFYETNIDFDIRFMVDTSVVGCSWIELPPGKWSLRTKDNSVKPESRCQIEVDVAWNQFISHQPEGEWLKLAPFRILSFDIECAGRKGVFPEPKHDPVIQIASMVIRQGESEPYLRNVFTLNTCAPIVGSQVFSFQSEAEMLSKWSDFFRELDADIITGYNICNFDWPYLINRAKHLKVDCFDFLEMARVTGVPLLCLLTRGQQIKVVSQLLRKSKGAGYLMPAYHSQGSEDQFEGATVIEPKKGYYADPISTLDFASLYPSIMMAHNLCYTTLVPPNIQKEINLNSDDVTVTPSNNMFVKAHKRKGLLPEILESLLAARKKAKADLKEEKDPLKRSVLDGRQLALKISANSVYGFTGAQVGKLPCLEISGSVTAYGRTMIEFTRAEVEKKYTKSNGYKEDAVVIYGDTDSVMVKFGVKTLEESMELGREAAEFVTSKFVKPIKLEFEKVYYPYLLINKKRYAGLYFTKPEKYDKMDCKGIETVRRDNCPLISNMMSTCLQKLLIDRDPDGAINYAKQMISDLLCNRIDISQLVITKELTKNDYAAKQAHVELANKMKKRDAGTAPKLGDRVPYVLCSAAKNTPAYMKAEDPIYVLENSVPIDFNYYLENQLSKPLLRIFEPILGEKAESLLLKGEHTRTKAMVTSKVGALAAFTKKKEKCIGCKTVMPNDTKKALCDHCLKNEGQLYITEVFKLRQLQERFSRLWTECQRCQGSLHEEVLCTNRDCTIFYMRKKMGMELDTQEKTVLRFGEPIW
;
A
#
# COMPACT_ATOMS: atom_id res chain seq x y z
N MET A 1 72.93 15.48 2.96
CA MET A 1 73.58 14.28 2.40
C MET A 1 72.82 13.11 2.94
N ASP A 2 72.09 12.47 2.12
CA ASP A 2 71.87 11.08 1.81
C ASP A 2 70.47 10.80 1.26
N LYS A 3 70.54 10.14 0.10
CA LYS A 3 69.41 9.86 -0.77
C LYS A 3 68.65 8.62 -0.32
N LYS A 4 67.33 8.70 -0.16
CA LYS A 4 66.48 7.52 -0.04
C LYS A 4 66.23 6.92 -1.42
N LYS A 5 66.55 5.60 -1.57
CA LYS A 5 66.18 4.77 -2.72
C LYS A 5 64.76 4.25 -2.54
N GLN A 6 63.94 4.47 -3.57
CA GLN A 6 62.67 3.80 -3.75
C GLN A 6 62.89 2.41 -4.39
N SER A 7 62.28 1.39 -3.77
CA SER A 7 62.21 0.03 -4.36
C SER A 7 60.88 -0.14 -5.13
N LYS A 8 61.04 -0.44 -6.43
CA LYS A 8 59.89 -0.80 -7.32
C LYS A 8 59.55 -2.28 -7.14
N GLY A 9 58.30 -2.62 -6.94
CA GLY A 9 57.78 -4.00 -7.05
C GLY A 9 57.62 -4.44 -8.52
N PRO A 10 57.55 -5.76 -8.79
CA PRO A 10 57.62 -6.32 -10.15
C PRO A 10 56.23 -6.23 -10.86
N PRO A 11 56.22 -6.21 -12.20
CA PRO A 11 55.05 -6.03 -13.01
C PRO A 11 54.25 -7.32 -13.20
N VAL A 12 52.95 -7.21 -13.09
CA VAL A 12 51.96 -8.27 -13.37
C VAL A 12 51.77 -8.36 -14.89
N LYS A 13 52.01 -9.56 -15.46
CA LYS A 13 51.78 -9.86 -16.89
C LYS A 13 50.26 -9.93 -17.19
N ARG A 14 49.80 -9.13 -18.15
CA ARG A 14 48.50 -9.29 -18.79
C ARG A 14 48.52 -10.47 -19.75
N PHE A 15 47.64 -11.43 -19.60
CA PHE A 15 47.27 -12.37 -20.67
C PHE A 15 46.22 -11.72 -21.57
N LYS A 16 46.47 -11.70 -22.87
CA LYS A 16 45.47 -11.46 -23.91
C LYS A 16 44.86 -12.81 -24.28
N SER A 17 43.55 -12.94 -24.26
CA SER A 17 42.81 -13.90 -25.07
C SER A 17 41.85 -13.10 -25.95
N ASN A 18 41.95 -13.23 -27.22
CA ASN A 18 40.93 -12.87 -28.19
C ASN A 18 39.83 -13.90 -28.06
N ASP A 19 38.62 -13.45 -28.03
CA ASP A 19 37.49 -14.01 -28.79
C ASP A 19 36.31 -13.06 -28.64
N ASP A 20 35.72 -12.80 -29.78
CA ASP A 20 34.54 -11.94 -29.96
C ASP A 20 33.33 -12.56 -29.27
N ASP A 21 32.61 -11.78 -28.46
CA ASP A 21 31.19 -11.97 -28.24
C ASP A 21 30.55 -10.72 -27.55
N ASP A 22 29.43 -10.36 -28.08
CA ASP A 22 28.52 -9.27 -27.81
C ASP A 22 28.57 -8.57 -26.43
N ASP A 23 28.87 -7.27 -26.46
CA ASP A 23 28.81 -6.32 -25.36
C ASP A 23 27.36 -6.16 -24.84
N VAL A 24 27.02 -6.87 -23.80
CA VAL A 24 25.95 -6.47 -22.87
C VAL A 24 26.58 -5.58 -21.81
N GLU A 25 26.42 -4.28 -21.92
CA GLU A 25 26.78 -3.33 -20.86
C GLU A 25 26.11 -3.73 -19.55
N LEU A 26 26.88 -4.27 -18.61
CA LEU A 26 26.50 -4.39 -17.23
C LEU A 26 26.44 -2.97 -16.61
N PRO A 27 25.43 -2.63 -15.82
CA PRO A 27 25.38 -1.33 -15.16
C PRO A 27 26.61 -1.16 -14.27
N CYS A 28 27.29 0.00 -14.43
CA CYS A 28 28.44 0.39 -13.62
C CYS A 28 28.18 0.18 -12.12
N SER A 29 29.14 -0.37 -11.42
CA SER A 29 29.03 -0.53 -9.97
C SER A 29 28.98 0.84 -9.29
N PHE A 30 28.35 0.92 -8.14
CA PHE A 30 28.31 2.14 -7.33
C PHE A 30 29.73 2.68 -7.04
N GLU A 31 30.72 1.81 -6.95
CA GLU A 31 32.13 2.16 -6.75
C GLU A 31 32.74 2.86 -7.98
N ASP A 32 32.34 2.46 -9.20
CA ASP A 32 32.77 3.13 -10.43
C ASP A 32 32.11 4.52 -10.58
N GLN A 33 30.88 4.66 -10.11
CA GLN A 33 30.19 5.95 -10.05
C GLN A 33 30.84 6.89 -9.01
N LEU A 34 31.25 6.34 -7.84
CA LEU A 34 31.94 7.12 -6.81
C LEU A 34 33.33 7.58 -7.29
N ALA A 35 34.10 6.69 -7.95
CA ALA A 35 35.39 7.04 -8.51
C ALA A 35 35.30 8.06 -9.65
N GLY A 36 34.22 8.03 -10.45
CA GLY A 36 33.92 9.06 -11.44
C GLY A 36 33.64 10.43 -10.81
N MET A 37 32.92 10.45 -9.68
CA MET A 37 32.64 11.69 -8.94
C MET A 37 33.88 12.25 -8.23
N GLU A 38 34.79 11.41 -7.73
CA GLU A 38 36.06 11.86 -7.13
C GLU A 38 36.97 12.55 -8.14
N CYS A 39 36.96 12.15 -9.41
CA CYS A 39 37.74 12.79 -10.48
C CYS A 39 37.27 14.18 -10.90
N GLU A 40 35.99 14.53 -10.66
CA GLU A 40 35.46 15.86 -10.96
C GLU A 40 35.75 16.89 -9.86
N PHE A 41 36.17 16.46 -8.67
CA PHE A 41 36.42 17.35 -7.51
C PHE A 41 37.89 17.75 -7.30
N ASP A 42 38.85 17.27 -8.12
CA ASP A 42 40.26 17.60 -8.01
C ASP A 42 40.67 18.93 -8.69
N SER A 43 39.80 19.93 -8.62
CA SER A 43 40.19 21.32 -8.96
C SER A 43 40.48 22.09 -7.66
N PRO A 44 41.65 22.82 -7.58
CA PRO A 44 42.15 23.45 -6.35
C PRO A 44 41.43 24.71 -5.90
N GLN A 45 40.13 24.85 -6.07
CA GLN A 45 39.39 26.08 -5.73
C GLN A 45 38.36 25.90 -4.58
N ALA A 46 38.32 24.79 -3.84
CA ALA A 46 37.28 24.54 -2.83
C ALA A 46 37.69 24.73 -1.36
N PHE A 47 38.89 25.28 -1.07
CA PHE A 47 39.30 25.58 0.31
C PHE A 47 39.59 27.06 0.47
N GLY A 48 38.56 27.86 0.53
CA GLY A 48 38.60 29.24 0.94
C GLY A 48 37.74 29.44 2.18
N GLU A 49 38.26 30.14 3.15
CA GLU A 49 37.63 30.54 4.41
C GLU A 49 36.18 30.99 4.23
N GLY A 50 35.30 30.68 5.17
CA GLY A 50 33.86 30.88 5.10
C GLY A 50 33.45 32.28 4.66
N PRO A 51 32.66 32.39 3.61
CA PRO A 51 32.03 33.64 3.29
C PRO A 51 30.71 33.78 4.05
N GLU A 52 30.61 34.89 4.73
CA GLU A 52 29.37 35.49 5.16
C GLU A 52 28.30 35.43 4.05
N ASN A 53 27.14 34.89 4.38
CA ASN A 53 25.82 35.18 3.83
C ASN A 53 25.76 36.13 2.63
N GLN A 54 25.64 35.64 1.42
CA GLN A 54 24.88 36.35 0.38
C GLN A 54 24.43 35.51 -0.86
N ASN A 55 24.90 34.28 -1.12
CA ASN A 55 24.56 33.57 -2.37
C ASN A 55 23.92 32.15 -2.25
N THR A 56 23.65 31.69 -1.06
CA THR A 56 23.04 30.36 -0.86
C THR A 56 21.52 30.37 -1.03
N ASN A 57 20.85 31.50 -0.86
CA ASN A 57 19.39 31.59 -0.85
C ASN A 57 18.76 31.47 -2.25
N MET A 58 19.47 31.75 -3.32
CA MET A 58 18.92 31.68 -4.69
C MET A 58 18.62 30.25 -5.19
N LYS A 59 19.22 29.19 -4.61
CA LYS A 59 18.99 27.80 -5.03
C LYS A 59 17.71 27.18 -4.44
N TRP A 60 17.21 27.69 -3.35
CA TRP A 60 16.04 27.14 -2.66
C TRP A 60 14.73 27.71 -3.20
N SER A 61 14.72 29.02 -3.48
CA SER A 61 13.53 29.76 -3.90
C SER A 61 12.98 29.28 -5.25
N ARG A 62 11.68 29.46 -5.47
CA ARG A 62 11.05 29.30 -6.78
C ARG A 62 11.52 30.39 -7.76
N PRO A 63 11.33 30.16 -9.09
CA PRO A 63 11.45 31.23 -10.07
C PRO A 63 10.61 32.45 -9.68
N GLN A 64 11.06 33.64 -9.98
CA GLN A 64 10.26 34.85 -9.74
C GLN A 64 8.96 34.79 -10.54
N PRO A 65 7.80 35.10 -9.93
CA PRO A 65 6.55 35.12 -10.65
C PRO A 65 6.59 36.20 -11.77
N PRO A 66 5.97 35.92 -12.93
CA PRO A 66 5.85 36.91 -13.99
C PRO A 66 4.99 38.08 -13.51
N ASP A 67 5.20 39.25 -14.13
CA ASP A 67 4.31 40.38 -13.92
C ASP A 67 2.97 40.12 -14.63
N LEU A 68 1.89 40.00 -13.86
CA LEU A 68 0.59 39.57 -14.33
C LEU A 68 -0.44 40.69 -14.25
N ASP A 69 -0.92 41.13 -15.43
CA ASP A 69 -2.10 41.97 -15.51
C ASP A 69 -3.36 41.12 -15.73
N PRO A 70 -4.28 41.03 -14.73
CA PRO A 70 -5.51 40.25 -14.84
C PRO A 70 -6.38 40.61 -16.04
N LYS A 71 -6.28 41.82 -16.60
CA LYS A 71 -7.09 42.25 -17.74
C LYS A 71 -6.59 41.73 -19.07
N VAL A 72 -5.29 41.48 -19.18
CA VAL A 72 -4.63 41.11 -20.43
C VAL A 72 -4.12 39.68 -20.42
N ASN A 73 -3.59 39.22 -19.28
CA ASN A 73 -2.98 37.90 -19.16
C ASN A 73 -4.00 36.83 -18.77
N LYS A 74 -3.86 35.64 -19.34
CA LYS A 74 -4.45 34.44 -18.80
C LYS A 74 -3.52 33.81 -17.76
N LEU A 75 -4.06 33.19 -16.74
CA LEU A 75 -3.29 32.38 -15.79
C LEU A 75 -3.64 30.90 -15.97
N VAL A 76 -2.63 30.06 -16.18
CA VAL A 76 -2.79 28.61 -16.36
C VAL A 76 -1.92 27.90 -15.34
N PHE A 77 -2.54 27.02 -14.53
CA PHE A 77 -1.85 26.24 -13.52
C PHE A 77 -2.43 24.82 -13.43
N GLN A 78 -1.59 23.87 -13.03
CA GLN A 78 -2.03 22.53 -12.74
C GLN A 78 -2.47 22.45 -11.28
N GLN A 79 -3.74 22.16 -11.06
CA GLN A 79 -4.34 22.04 -9.74
C GLN A 79 -3.82 20.76 -9.05
N LEU A 80 -3.36 20.90 -7.82
CA LEU A 80 -2.91 19.80 -6.97
C LEU A 80 -4.00 19.35 -6.02
N ASP A 81 -4.52 20.29 -5.24
CA ASP A 81 -5.51 19.99 -4.21
C ASP A 81 -6.58 21.05 -4.11
N ILE A 82 -7.69 20.67 -3.50
CA ILE A 82 -8.87 21.52 -3.31
C ILE A 82 -9.37 21.37 -1.90
N ASP A 83 -9.56 22.47 -1.21
CA ASP A 83 -10.23 22.57 0.08
C ASP A 83 -11.24 23.72 0.08
N HIS A 84 -11.93 23.93 1.20
CA HIS A 84 -12.79 25.09 1.38
C HIS A 84 -12.70 25.67 2.79
N TYR A 85 -12.96 26.95 2.89
CA TYR A 85 -13.07 27.66 4.16
C TYR A 85 -14.27 28.62 4.16
N ASN A 86 -14.66 29.09 5.33
CA ASN A 86 -15.72 30.09 5.45
C ASN A 86 -15.11 31.47 5.54
N GLY A 87 -15.38 32.30 4.54
CA GLY A 87 -14.87 33.67 4.43
C GLY A 87 -15.98 34.70 4.30
N GLN A 88 -15.63 35.98 4.21
CA GLN A 88 -16.57 37.05 3.90
C GLN A 88 -16.82 37.09 2.38
N PRO A 89 -18.04 37.41 1.94
CA PRO A 89 -18.33 37.57 0.52
C PRO A 89 -17.52 38.72 -0.08
N LEU A 90 -17.00 38.47 -1.27
CA LEU A 90 -16.27 39.49 -2.03
C LEU A 90 -17.26 40.26 -2.93
N LYS A 91 -17.15 41.58 -2.94
CA LYS A 91 -18.01 42.44 -3.77
C LYS A 91 -17.82 42.06 -5.24
N ASP A 92 -18.90 42.10 -6.00
CA ASP A 92 -18.98 41.76 -7.43
C ASP A 92 -18.80 40.26 -7.78
N MET A 93 -18.63 39.40 -6.78
CA MET A 93 -18.65 37.92 -6.97
C MET A 93 -20.08 37.36 -6.83
N PRO A 94 -20.40 36.28 -7.54
CA PRO A 94 -21.72 35.65 -7.44
C PRO A 94 -21.97 35.06 -6.04
N GLY A 95 -23.24 34.77 -5.73
CA GLY A 95 -23.64 34.17 -4.46
C GLY A 95 -24.15 35.16 -3.44
N SER A 96 -24.25 34.74 -2.16
CA SER A 96 -24.72 35.60 -1.07
C SER A 96 -23.73 36.74 -0.81
N GLN A 97 -24.24 37.92 -0.61
CA GLN A 97 -23.46 39.10 -0.23
C GLN A 97 -23.57 39.39 1.29
N ILE A 98 -24.24 38.53 2.05
CA ILE A 98 -24.56 38.74 3.48
C ILE A 98 -24.11 37.50 4.28
N GLY A 99 -23.30 37.75 5.31
CA GLY A 99 -22.80 36.70 6.20
C GLY A 99 -21.65 35.89 5.62
N PRO A 100 -21.14 34.87 6.34
CA PRO A 100 -20.08 34.01 5.88
C PRO A 100 -20.51 33.14 4.70
N VAL A 101 -19.63 33.02 3.71
CA VAL A 101 -19.83 32.19 2.51
C VAL A 101 -18.72 31.13 2.40
N PRO A 102 -19.00 29.95 1.85
CA PRO A 102 -17.96 28.96 1.57
C PRO A 102 -17.17 29.45 0.35
N ILE A 103 -15.85 29.46 0.49
CA ILE A 103 -14.90 29.82 -0.57
C ILE A 103 -14.04 28.58 -0.82
N MET A 104 -13.99 28.14 -2.08
CA MET A 104 -13.13 27.02 -2.47
C MET A 104 -11.73 27.53 -2.73
N ARG A 105 -10.70 26.82 -2.30
CA ARG A 105 -9.30 27.08 -2.68
C ARG A 105 -8.78 25.97 -3.57
N MET A 106 -8.19 26.33 -4.67
CA MET A 106 -7.44 25.42 -5.52
C MET A 106 -5.94 25.77 -5.44
N TYR A 107 -5.13 24.83 -4.99
CA TYR A 107 -3.68 24.99 -4.97
C TYR A 107 -3.07 24.34 -6.20
N GLY A 108 -2.05 24.94 -6.77
CA GLY A 108 -1.41 24.39 -7.96
C GLY A 108 -0.11 25.07 -8.35
N VAL A 109 0.41 24.67 -9.50
CA VAL A 109 1.70 25.14 -10.03
C VAL A 109 1.58 25.45 -11.53
N THR A 110 2.18 26.56 -11.96
CA THR A 110 2.26 26.93 -13.37
C THR A 110 3.32 26.09 -14.11
N MET A 111 3.35 26.14 -15.45
CA MET A 111 4.41 25.47 -16.23
C MET A 111 5.81 26.03 -15.94
N GLU A 112 5.89 27.28 -15.53
CA GLU A 112 7.14 27.97 -15.14
C GLU A 112 7.60 27.59 -13.72
N GLY A 113 6.77 26.87 -12.96
CA GLY A 113 7.09 26.39 -11.61
C GLY A 113 6.69 27.36 -10.49
N ASN A 114 5.79 28.32 -10.73
CA ASN A 114 5.29 29.24 -9.71
C ASN A 114 4.10 28.62 -8.96
N SER A 115 4.08 28.75 -7.64
CA SER A 115 2.96 28.29 -6.82
C SER A 115 1.76 29.24 -6.90
N VAL A 116 0.55 28.65 -6.99
CA VAL A 116 -0.71 29.37 -7.17
C VAL A 116 -1.71 28.96 -6.09
N CYS A 117 -2.37 29.93 -5.46
CA CYS A 117 -3.58 29.74 -4.66
C CYS A 117 -4.75 30.48 -5.31
N CYS A 118 -5.74 29.76 -5.77
CA CYS A 118 -6.92 30.32 -6.44
C CYS A 118 -8.16 30.20 -5.55
N HIS A 119 -8.70 31.33 -5.12
CA HIS A 119 -9.94 31.42 -4.35
C HIS A 119 -11.14 31.51 -5.29
N VAL A 120 -12.01 30.51 -5.23
CA VAL A 120 -13.20 30.42 -6.08
C VAL A 120 -14.44 30.78 -5.28
N HIS A 121 -15.12 31.83 -5.74
CA HIS A 121 -16.26 32.44 -5.06
C HIS A 121 -17.60 32.07 -5.68
N GLY A 122 -18.65 32.09 -4.86
CA GLY A 122 -20.04 32.03 -5.30
C GLY A 122 -20.59 30.63 -5.52
N PHE A 123 -19.83 29.59 -5.27
CA PHE A 123 -20.35 28.23 -5.31
C PHE A 123 -21.11 27.92 -3.99
N THR A 124 -22.40 27.55 -4.09
CA THR A 124 -23.26 27.34 -2.92
C THR A 124 -23.58 25.87 -2.71
N PRO A 125 -23.55 25.37 -1.49
CA PRO A 125 -23.96 24.00 -1.17
C PRO A 125 -25.46 23.82 -1.32
N TYR A 126 -25.89 22.66 -1.84
CA TYR A 126 -27.31 22.37 -2.07
C TYR A 126 -27.58 20.86 -1.97
N PHE A 127 -28.87 20.55 -1.81
CA PHE A 127 -29.39 19.18 -1.84
C PHE A 127 -30.80 19.17 -2.47
N TYR A 128 -31.36 17.98 -2.69
CA TYR A 128 -32.70 17.85 -3.26
C TYR A 128 -33.62 17.09 -2.33
N VAL A 129 -34.91 17.43 -2.38
CA VAL A 129 -35.99 16.76 -1.65
C VAL A 129 -37.17 16.56 -2.58
N THR A 130 -37.87 15.42 -2.47
CA THR A 130 -39.10 15.17 -3.22
C THR A 130 -40.22 16.06 -2.75
N VAL A 131 -41.04 16.55 -3.67
CA VAL A 131 -42.20 17.40 -3.39
C VAL A 131 -43.48 16.73 -3.90
N PRO A 132 -44.67 17.05 -3.29
CA PRO A 132 -45.96 16.58 -3.79
C PRO A 132 -46.24 17.05 -5.21
N LEU A 133 -47.06 16.32 -5.97
CA LEU A 133 -47.38 16.62 -7.37
C LEU A 133 -47.99 18.01 -7.58
N ASN A 134 -48.70 18.53 -6.57
CA ASN A 134 -49.36 19.86 -6.59
C ASN A 134 -48.45 20.99 -6.07
N PHE A 135 -47.17 20.73 -5.81
CA PHE A 135 -46.22 21.73 -5.28
C PHE A 135 -45.82 22.70 -6.41
N LYS A 136 -46.06 23.99 -6.20
CA LYS A 136 -45.84 25.09 -7.14
C LYS A 136 -44.67 25.99 -6.71
N GLU A 137 -44.23 26.88 -7.59
CA GLU A 137 -43.20 27.87 -7.26
C GLU A 137 -43.54 28.77 -6.07
N SER A 138 -44.83 29.08 -5.84
CA SER A 138 -45.29 29.80 -4.67
C SER A 138 -44.92 29.08 -3.36
N ASN A 139 -45.01 27.76 -3.34
CA ASN A 139 -44.65 26.94 -2.18
C ASN A 139 -43.11 26.93 -1.94
N CYS A 140 -42.30 27.22 -2.96
CA CYS A 140 -40.86 27.33 -2.76
C CYS A 140 -40.47 28.50 -1.85
N HIS A 141 -41.20 29.64 -1.95
CA HIS A 141 -40.97 30.80 -1.07
C HIS A 141 -41.35 30.48 0.36
N GLU A 142 -42.47 29.78 0.55
CA GLU A 142 -42.92 29.34 1.86
C GLU A 142 -41.96 28.36 2.49
N LEU A 143 -41.53 27.33 1.74
CA LEU A 143 -40.54 26.37 2.17
C LEU A 143 -39.21 27.06 2.55
N LYS A 144 -38.73 28.00 1.74
CA LYS A 144 -37.54 28.81 2.03
C LYS A 144 -37.69 29.56 3.37
N SER A 145 -38.79 30.29 3.56
CA SER A 145 -39.03 31.11 4.75
C SER A 145 -39.12 30.25 6.02
N ASN A 146 -39.96 29.20 5.98
CA ASN A 146 -40.17 28.31 7.13
C ASN A 146 -38.90 27.56 7.50
N LEU A 147 -38.14 27.02 6.51
CA LEU A 147 -36.92 26.31 6.74
C LEU A 147 -35.79 27.22 7.25
N ASN A 148 -35.68 28.44 6.70
CA ASN A 148 -34.74 29.45 7.18
C ASN A 148 -34.96 29.77 8.65
N LYS A 149 -36.23 30.02 9.05
CA LYS A 149 -36.60 30.28 10.44
C LYS A 149 -36.28 29.09 11.36
N ALA A 150 -36.69 27.88 10.96
CA ALA A 150 -36.45 26.67 11.74
C ALA A 150 -34.95 26.37 11.95
N ILE A 151 -34.13 26.60 10.93
CA ILE A 151 -32.65 26.40 11.06
C ILE A 151 -32.05 27.45 12.00
N LEU A 152 -32.47 28.72 11.91
CA LEU A 152 -31.99 29.79 12.80
C LEU A 152 -32.35 29.51 14.27
N GLU A 153 -33.54 28.97 14.52
CA GLU A 153 -33.97 28.56 15.86
C GLU A 153 -33.23 27.34 16.39
N ASP A 154 -32.87 26.37 15.54
CA ASP A 154 -32.09 25.16 15.91
C ASP A 154 -30.62 25.47 16.17
N LEU A 155 -30.09 26.56 15.68
CA LEU A 155 -28.71 26.98 15.90
C LEU A 155 -28.50 27.46 17.35
N ARG A 156 -28.07 26.55 18.25
CA ARG A 156 -27.82 26.84 19.69
C ARG A 156 -26.78 27.93 19.94
N SER A 157 -25.91 28.15 18.99
CA SER A 157 -24.84 29.17 19.00
C SER A 157 -24.56 29.61 17.57
N ASN A 158 -25.00 30.82 17.22
CA ASN A 158 -24.72 31.43 15.91
C ASN A 158 -23.37 32.15 15.94
N LYS A 159 -22.27 31.39 16.20
CA LYS A 159 -20.91 31.94 16.24
C LYS A 159 -20.46 32.53 14.90
N ASP A 160 -21.07 32.09 13.80
CA ASP A 160 -20.73 32.54 12.45
C ASP A 160 -21.57 33.73 11.99
N ASN A 161 -22.44 34.31 12.85
CA ASN A 161 -23.33 35.42 12.53
C ASN A 161 -24.14 35.23 11.23
N ILE A 162 -24.62 34.01 10.97
CA ILE A 162 -25.46 33.71 9.80
C ILE A 162 -26.82 34.39 9.94
N ARG A 163 -27.17 35.24 8.96
CA ARG A 163 -28.46 35.95 8.90
C ARG A 163 -29.45 35.21 8.02
N GLU A 164 -29.02 34.60 6.95
CA GLU A 164 -29.83 33.82 6.02
C GLU A 164 -29.21 32.42 5.85
N THR A 165 -29.96 31.40 6.21
CA THR A 165 -29.46 29.99 6.18
C THR A 165 -29.85 29.27 4.90
N VAL A 166 -31.01 29.60 4.30
CA VAL A 166 -31.51 29.05 3.05
C VAL A 166 -31.50 30.15 1.98
N LEU A 167 -30.62 30.02 1.01
CA LEU A 167 -30.41 31.05 -0.01
C LEU A 167 -31.47 30.98 -1.11
N GLU A 168 -31.79 29.77 -1.57
CA GLU A 168 -32.71 29.57 -2.68
C GLU A 168 -33.41 28.22 -2.60
N VAL A 169 -34.67 28.17 -3.05
CA VAL A 169 -35.41 26.93 -3.30
C VAL A 169 -35.95 27.00 -4.71
N LYS A 170 -35.58 26.04 -5.55
CA LYS A 170 -36.00 25.92 -6.96
C LYS A 170 -36.62 24.57 -7.25
N LEU A 171 -37.64 24.52 -8.10
CA LEU A 171 -38.15 23.26 -8.65
C LEU A 171 -37.30 22.81 -9.81
N VAL A 172 -36.91 21.53 -9.76
CA VAL A 172 -36.11 20.88 -10.78
C VAL A 172 -36.78 19.58 -11.15
N LYS A 173 -36.90 19.32 -12.45
CA LYS A 173 -37.33 18.03 -12.99
C LYS A 173 -36.08 17.16 -13.18
N ALA A 174 -36.09 15.98 -12.57
CA ALA A 174 -34.98 15.04 -12.64
C ALA A 174 -35.50 13.62 -12.42
N LYS A 175 -34.63 12.64 -12.62
CA LYS A 175 -34.91 11.21 -12.41
C LYS A 175 -34.13 10.69 -11.19
N SER A 176 -34.73 9.77 -10.43
CA SER A 176 -33.95 9.03 -9.42
C SER A 176 -33.09 8.00 -10.10
N ILE A 177 -31.81 7.87 -9.66
CA ILE A 177 -30.92 6.81 -10.13
C ILE A 177 -31.42 5.41 -9.72
N MET A 178 -32.19 5.33 -8.61
CA MET A 178 -32.64 4.07 -8.04
C MET A 178 -33.93 3.62 -8.67
N TYR A 179 -33.93 2.39 -9.16
CA TYR A 179 -35.00 1.67 -9.82
C TYR A 179 -35.39 2.22 -11.21
N TYR A 180 -35.74 1.32 -12.12
CA TYR A 180 -36.33 1.67 -13.38
C TYR A 180 -37.71 2.25 -13.17
N LYS A 181 -37.89 3.52 -13.52
CA LYS A 181 -39.16 4.16 -13.73
C LYS A 181 -39.22 4.53 -15.19
N ASN A 182 -40.39 4.40 -15.84
CA ASN A 182 -40.56 4.91 -17.21
C ASN A 182 -39.94 6.31 -17.29
N ASP A 183 -39.69 6.86 -18.47
CA ASP A 183 -38.98 8.13 -18.62
C ASP A 183 -39.67 9.37 -17.98
N ASP A 184 -40.49 9.16 -16.98
CA ASP A 184 -41.21 10.19 -16.26
C ASP A 184 -40.29 10.96 -15.30
N ASP A 185 -40.14 12.25 -15.58
CA ASP A 185 -39.45 13.17 -14.69
C ASP A 185 -40.19 13.37 -13.37
N THR A 186 -39.52 13.22 -12.26
CA THR A 186 -40.06 13.57 -10.95
C THR A 186 -39.66 15.01 -10.60
N THR A 187 -40.59 15.76 -10.00
CA THR A 187 -40.26 17.11 -9.51
C THR A 187 -39.61 17.06 -8.13
N PHE A 188 -38.49 17.76 -8.01
CA PHE A 188 -37.74 17.92 -6.76
C PHE A 188 -37.61 19.39 -6.42
N ALA A 189 -37.55 19.72 -5.13
CA ALA A 189 -37.05 21.00 -4.69
C ALA A 189 -35.55 20.93 -4.46
N ARG A 190 -34.79 21.74 -5.19
CA ARG A 190 -33.38 22.00 -4.93
C ARG A 190 -33.28 23.08 -3.88
N VAL A 191 -32.71 22.76 -2.72
CA VAL A 191 -32.56 23.66 -1.58
C VAL A 191 -31.09 24.06 -1.47
N SER A 192 -30.77 25.31 -1.73
CA SER A 192 -29.44 25.90 -1.58
C SER A 192 -29.31 26.55 -0.22
N VAL A 193 -28.24 26.21 0.51
CA VAL A 193 -28.00 26.72 1.87
C VAL A 193 -26.70 27.53 1.93
N ALA A 194 -26.56 28.39 2.95
CA ALA A 194 -25.45 29.31 3.07
C ALA A 194 -24.09 28.55 3.32
N LEU A 195 -24.08 27.50 4.13
CA LEU A 195 -22.91 26.75 4.50
C LEU A 195 -23.10 25.23 4.39
N PRO A 196 -22.07 24.44 4.04
CA PRO A 196 -22.21 22.98 3.89
C PRO A 196 -22.78 22.25 5.11
N LYS A 197 -22.40 22.68 6.33
CA LYS A 197 -22.91 22.11 7.60
C LYS A 197 -24.42 22.22 7.78
N LEU A 198 -25.07 23.19 7.12
CA LEU A 198 -26.50 23.42 7.23
C LEU A 198 -27.36 22.38 6.49
N ILE A 199 -26.78 21.63 5.53
CA ILE A 199 -27.47 20.52 4.85
C ILE A 199 -27.97 19.47 5.85
N ALA A 200 -27.12 19.07 6.79
CA ALA A 200 -27.48 18.09 7.80
C ALA A 200 -28.57 18.61 8.77
N ALA A 201 -28.52 19.90 9.13
CA ALA A 201 -29.53 20.54 9.95
C ALA A 201 -30.90 20.64 9.23
N ALA A 202 -30.89 21.11 7.97
CA ALA A 202 -32.08 21.19 7.13
C ALA A 202 -32.76 19.83 6.96
N LYS A 203 -31.96 18.78 6.62
CA LYS A 203 -32.45 17.40 6.49
C LYS A 203 -33.14 16.94 7.76
N ARG A 204 -32.47 17.05 8.92
CA ARG A 204 -33.00 16.62 10.22
C ARG A 204 -34.30 17.33 10.60
N LEU A 205 -34.42 18.64 10.34
CA LEU A 205 -35.64 19.43 10.64
C LEU A 205 -36.80 19.01 9.76
N ILE A 206 -36.58 18.84 8.46
CA ILE A 206 -37.58 18.35 7.52
C ILE A 206 -38.05 16.93 7.88
N GLU A 207 -37.15 16.04 8.27
CA GLU A 207 -37.48 14.66 8.70
C GLU A 207 -38.36 14.65 9.97
N ARG A 208 -38.14 15.58 10.89
CA ARG A 208 -38.90 15.66 12.13
C ARG A 208 -40.33 16.15 11.93
N GLN A 209 -40.55 17.15 11.10
CA GLN A 209 -41.83 17.82 10.88
C GLN A 209 -42.08 18.16 9.41
N PRO A 210 -42.21 17.15 8.52
CA PRO A 210 -42.31 17.40 7.08
C PRO A 210 -43.52 18.25 6.70
N THR A 211 -44.66 18.08 7.39
CA THR A 211 -45.90 18.84 7.13
C THR A 211 -45.76 20.33 7.39
N SER A 212 -44.92 20.75 8.34
CA SER A 212 -44.63 22.16 8.62
C SER A 212 -43.91 22.85 7.45
N PHE A 213 -43.40 22.08 6.50
CA PHE A 213 -42.73 22.55 5.31
C PHE A 213 -43.52 22.27 4.02
N GLY A 214 -44.79 21.85 4.15
CA GLY A 214 -45.61 21.49 2.99
C GLY A 214 -45.18 20.20 2.27
N LEU A 215 -44.48 19.34 2.96
CA LEU A 215 -43.94 18.10 2.40
C LEU A 215 -44.69 16.88 3.00
N MET A 216 -44.85 15.84 2.19
CA MET A 216 -45.42 14.56 2.60
C MET A 216 -44.44 13.42 2.30
N ASN A 217 -43.99 12.71 3.33
CA ASN A 217 -43.02 11.61 3.21
C ASN A 217 -41.82 11.96 2.30
N PRO A 218 -41.05 13.01 2.60
CA PRO A 218 -39.98 13.49 1.75
C PRO A 218 -38.83 12.49 1.69
N SER A 219 -38.38 12.22 0.47
CA SER A 219 -37.11 11.49 0.24
C SER A 219 -36.01 12.49 -0.11
N PHE A 220 -34.83 12.28 0.48
CA PHE A 220 -33.69 13.18 0.30
C PHE A 220 -32.71 12.62 -0.71
N TYR A 221 -32.11 13.52 -1.49
CA TYR A 221 -31.13 13.19 -2.51
C TYR A 221 -29.88 14.05 -2.33
N GLU A 222 -28.74 13.41 -2.43
CA GLU A 222 -27.42 14.06 -2.48
C GLU A 222 -27.07 14.89 -1.22
N THR A 223 -27.71 14.62 -0.09
CA THR A 223 -27.40 15.27 1.21
C THR A 223 -26.11 14.78 1.85
N ASN A 224 -25.56 13.68 1.39
CA ASN A 224 -24.36 13.01 1.91
C ASN A 224 -23.14 13.14 0.97
N ILE A 225 -23.20 14.06 0.00
CA ILE A 225 -22.08 14.36 -0.89
C ILE A 225 -21.17 15.40 -0.23
N ASP A 226 -19.87 15.12 -0.21
CA ASP A 226 -18.86 16.05 0.30
C ASP A 226 -18.84 17.32 -0.58
N PHE A 227 -18.71 18.50 0.02
CA PHE A 227 -18.86 19.78 -0.67
C PHE A 227 -17.80 19.97 -1.76
N ASP A 228 -16.55 19.56 -1.49
CA ASP A 228 -15.45 19.63 -2.44
C ASP A 228 -15.71 18.74 -3.67
N ILE A 229 -16.24 17.53 -3.45
CA ILE A 229 -16.64 16.61 -4.54
C ILE A 229 -17.80 17.21 -5.34
N ARG A 230 -18.76 17.84 -4.67
CA ARG A 230 -19.87 18.55 -5.33
C ARG A 230 -19.33 19.64 -6.25
N PHE A 231 -18.43 20.48 -5.75
CA PHE A 231 -17.79 21.52 -6.53
C PHE A 231 -17.08 20.94 -7.76
N MET A 232 -16.21 19.94 -7.57
CA MET A 232 -15.46 19.32 -8.66
C MET A 232 -16.37 18.70 -9.73
N VAL A 233 -17.49 18.11 -9.34
CA VAL A 233 -18.47 17.55 -10.27
C VAL A 233 -19.21 18.66 -11.03
N ASP A 234 -19.59 19.72 -10.35
CA ASP A 234 -20.38 20.79 -10.93
C ASP A 234 -19.57 21.69 -11.87
N THR A 235 -18.29 21.83 -11.63
CA THR A 235 -17.34 22.60 -12.45
C THR A 235 -16.54 21.75 -13.42
N SER A 236 -16.80 20.44 -13.48
CA SER A 236 -16.05 19.47 -14.31
C SER A 236 -14.55 19.38 -13.99
N VAL A 237 -14.13 19.87 -12.83
CA VAL A 237 -12.75 19.74 -12.35
C VAL A 237 -12.48 18.29 -11.95
N VAL A 238 -11.41 17.70 -12.46
CA VAL A 238 -10.86 16.41 -12.01
C VAL A 238 -9.59 16.63 -11.22
N GLY A 239 -9.16 15.64 -10.44
CA GLY A 239 -7.92 15.78 -9.66
C GLY A 239 -6.72 16.05 -10.55
N CYS A 240 -5.89 17.00 -10.16
CA CYS A 240 -4.69 17.44 -10.91
C CYS A 240 -4.94 17.85 -12.36
N SER A 241 -6.12 18.43 -12.66
CA SER A 241 -6.40 19.01 -13.97
C SER A 241 -5.71 20.38 -14.15
N TRP A 242 -5.51 20.75 -15.41
CA TRP A 242 -5.09 22.11 -15.74
C TRP A 242 -6.29 23.05 -15.66
N ILE A 243 -6.10 24.15 -14.95
CA ILE A 243 -7.11 25.20 -14.78
C ILE A 243 -6.61 26.44 -15.52
N GLU A 244 -7.48 27.02 -16.32
CA GLU A 244 -7.21 28.27 -17.04
C GLU A 244 -8.16 29.35 -16.54
N LEU A 245 -7.60 30.50 -16.15
CA LEU A 245 -8.32 31.72 -15.80
C LEU A 245 -8.22 32.68 -16.97
N PRO A 246 -9.30 32.93 -17.73
CA PRO A 246 -9.32 33.81 -18.89
C PRO A 246 -9.07 35.29 -18.52
N PRO A 247 -8.49 36.11 -19.41
CA PRO A 247 -8.30 37.51 -19.16
C PRO A 247 -9.59 38.26 -18.78
N GLY A 248 -9.50 39.16 -17.82
CA GLY A 248 -10.65 39.95 -17.33
C GLY A 248 -11.65 39.18 -16.45
N LYS A 249 -11.38 37.92 -16.10
CA LYS A 249 -12.29 37.05 -15.30
C LYS A 249 -11.77 36.75 -13.91
N TRP A 250 -10.58 37.23 -13.55
CA TRP A 250 -9.94 36.98 -12.26
C TRP A 250 -9.26 38.27 -11.75
N SER A 251 -8.96 38.33 -10.48
CA SER A 251 -8.25 39.43 -9.84
C SER A 251 -7.09 38.92 -9.01
N LEU A 252 -5.99 39.68 -8.99
CA LEU A 252 -4.78 39.35 -8.23
C LEU A 252 -4.86 39.95 -6.83
N ARG A 253 -4.54 39.11 -5.82
CA ARG A 253 -4.37 39.58 -4.44
C ARG A 253 -2.96 40.14 -4.27
N THR A 254 -2.84 41.39 -3.85
CA THR A 254 -1.57 42.02 -3.54
C THR A 254 -1.61 42.70 -2.18
N LYS A 255 -0.44 43.00 -1.60
CA LYS A 255 -0.37 43.66 -0.30
C LYS A 255 -1.02 45.07 -0.31
N ASP A 256 -1.11 45.69 -1.49
CA ASP A 256 -1.65 47.00 -1.71
C ASP A 256 -3.15 47.01 -2.03
N ASN A 257 -3.72 45.81 -2.33
CA ASN A 257 -5.13 45.69 -2.63
C ASN A 257 -6.00 45.58 -1.36
N SER A 258 -7.31 45.84 -1.51
CA SER A 258 -8.28 45.73 -0.43
C SER A 258 -8.38 44.29 0.15
N VAL A 259 -8.08 43.29 -0.69
CA VAL A 259 -8.01 41.88 -0.32
C VAL A 259 -6.57 41.44 -0.33
N LYS A 260 -6.02 41.15 0.84
CA LYS A 260 -4.61 40.75 1.02
C LYS A 260 -4.43 39.25 0.76
N PRO A 261 -3.23 38.81 0.36
CA PRO A 261 -2.89 37.40 0.31
C PRO A 261 -3.03 36.72 1.68
N GLU A 262 -3.61 35.53 1.70
CA GLU A 262 -3.80 34.70 2.90
C GLU A 262 -2.88 33.48 2.92
N SER A 263 -2.33 33.13 1.75
CA SER A 263 -1.43 31.99 1.58
C SER A 263 0.04 32.46 1.42
N ARG A 264 0.95 31.49 1.32
CA ARG A 264 2.37 31.74 0.98
C ARG A 264 2.68 31.47 -0.49
N CYS A 265 1.67 31.11 -1.29
CA CYS A 265 1.85 30.94 -2.72
C CYS A 265 2.32 32.27 -3.36
N GLN A 266 3.15 32.14 -4.39
CA GLN A 266 3.69 33.31 -5.10
C GLN A 266 2.62 34.11 -5.83
N ILE A 267 1.59 33.38 -6.33
CA ILE A 267 0.47 33.99 -7.06
C ILE A 267 -0.82 33.62 -6.31
N GLU A 268 -1.57 34.61 -5.86
CA GLU A 268 -2.83 34.41 -5.17
C GLU A 268 -3.94 35.20 -5.84
N VAL A 269 -5.02 34.54 -6.23
CA VAL A 269 -6.05 35.13 -7.10
C VAL A 269 -7.45 34.78 -6.67
N ASP A 270 -8.41 35.65 -7.06
CA ASP A 270 -9.85 35.44 -6.88
C ASP A 270 -10.54 35.27 -8.23
N VAL A 271 -11.48 34.31 -8.32
CA VAL A 271 -12.28 34.02 -9.52
C VAL A 271 -13.69 33.57 -9.13
N ALA A 272 -14.68 33.87 -9.98
CA ALA A 272 -16.04 33.33 -9.84
C ALA A 272 -16.11 31.87 -10.30
N TRP A 273 -16.90 31.05 -9.62
CA TRP A 273 -16.99 29.59 -9.85
C TRP A 273 -17.37 29.20 -11.30
N ASN A 274 -17.98 30.08 -12.05
CA ASN A 274 -18.44 29.87 -13.43
C ASN A 274 -17.57 30.59 -14.47
N GLN A 275 -16.39 31.13 -14.09
CA GLN A 275 -15.55 31.95 -14.96
C GLN A 275 -14.16 31.39 -15.22
N PHE A 276 -13.86 30.20 -14.78
CA PHE A 276 -12.61 29.48 -15.11
C PHE A 276 -12.90 28.28 -16.02
N ILE A 277 -11.88 27.77 -16.68
CA ILE A 277 -11.94 26.62 -17.58
C ILE A 277 -11.12 25.48 -16.98
N SER A 278 -11.72 24.30 -16.84
CA SER A 278 -11.02 23.07 -16.46
C SER A 278 -10.76 22.23 -17.70
N HIS A 279 -9.48 21.98 -17.99
CA HIS A 279 -9.07 21.17 -19.13
C HIS A 279 -9.06 19.67 -18.78
N GLN A 280 -9.61 18.86 -19.67
CA GLN A 280 -9.53 17.41 -19.52
C GLN A 280 -8.09 16.93 -19.77
N PRO A 281 -7.63 15.86 -19.08
CA PRO A 281 -6.26 15.35 -19.22
C PRO A 281 -6.05 14.59 -20.54
N GLU A 282 -6.11 15.32 -21.65
CA GLU A 282 -5.96 14.83 -23.02
C GLU A 282 -5.04 15.74 -23.84
N GLY A 283 -4.32 15.16 -24.82
CA GLY A 283 -3.45 15.91 -25.70
C GLY A 283 -2.34 16.65 -24.93
N GLU A 284 -2.22 17.95 -25.13
CA GLU A 284 -1.21 18.82 -24.48
C GLU A 284 -1.42 18.92 -22.96
N TRP A 285 -2.64 18.75 -22.44
CA TRP A 285 -3.00 18.82 -21.04
C TRP A 285 -2.63 17.55 -20.24
N LEU A 286 -2.00 16.55 -20.89
CA LEU A 286 -1.37 15.40 -20.23
C LEU A 286 -0.04 15.75 -19.56
N LYS A 287 0.60 16.85 -19.96
CA LYS A 287 1.86 17.32 -19.37
C LYS A 287 1.68 17.55 -17.86
N LEU A 288 2.75 17.34 -17.13
CA LEU A 288 2.85 17.62 -15.70
C LEU A 288 3.58 18.92 -15.48
N ALA A 289 3.12 19.71 -14.53
CA ALA A 289 3.88 20.86 -14.04
C ALA A 289 5.16 20.38 -13.33
N PRO A 290 6.22 21.20 -13.25
CA PRO A 290 7.47 20.84 -12.59
C PRO A 290 7.35 20.92 -11.06
N PHE A 291 6.52 20.06 -10.48
CA PHE A 291 6.30 20.00 -9.04
C PHE A 291 7.60 19.77 -8.29
N ARG A 292 7.79 20.48 -7.19
CA ARG A 292 8.87 20.27 -6.25
C ARG A 292 8.50 19.22 -5.25
N ILE A 293 9.23 18.11 -5.21
CA ILE A 293 9.01 16.99 -4.32
C ILE A 293 10.12 16.98 -3.29
N LEU A 294 9.79 17.27 -2.03
CA LEU A 294 10.70 17.21 -0.89
C LEU A 294 10.56 15.82 -0.23
N SER A 295 11.65 15.07 -0.15
CA SER A 295 11.78 13.91 0.71
C SER A 295 12.65 14.27 1.90
N PHE A 296 12.20 13.97 3.13
CA PHE A 296 13.00 14.21 4.31
C PHE A 296 12.84 13.11 5.35
N ASP A 297 13.82 13.02 6.25
CA ASP A 297 13.85 12.09 7.37
C ASP A 297 14.54 12.77 8.55
N ILE A 298 14.23 12.34 9.80
CA ILE A 298 14.83 12.89 11.00
C ILE A 298 15.52 11.82 11.83
N GLU A 299 16.62 12.19 12.47
CA GLU A 299 17.29 11.39 13.50
C GLU A 299 17.19 12.05 14.87
N CYS A 300 16.89 11.26 15.88
CA CYS A 300 16.70 11.73 17.26
C CYS A 300 17.65 11.04 18.24
N ALA A 301 18.27 11.78 19.14
CA ALA A 301 19.11 11.21 20.20
C ALA A 301 18.24 10.63 21.33
N GLY A 302 17.76 9.39 21.12
CA GLY A 302 16.93 8.70 22.08
C GLY A 302 17.69 8.22 23.31
N ARG A 303 17.02 8.18 24.47
CA ARG A 303 17.53 7.57 25.71
C ARG A 303 17.65 6.05 25.54
N LYS A 304 18.69 5.45 26.09
CA LYS A 304 18.97 4.02 25.94
C LYS A 304 17.77 3.15 26.34
N GLY A 305 17.24 2.37 25.39
CA GLY A 305 16.14 1.44 25.60
C GLY A 305 14.75 2.08 25.62
N VAL A 306 14.63 3.38 25.31
CA VAL A 306 13.35 4.11 25.22
C VAL A 306 13.22 4.67 23.79
N PHE A 307 12.03 4.53 23.20
CA PHE A 307 11.75 5.16 21.91
C PHE A 307 11.78 6.68 22.07
N PRO A 308 12.35 7.44 21.11
CA PRO A 308 12.47 8.89 21.25
C PRO A 308 11.14 9.59 21.49
N GLU A 309 11.14 10.51 22.46
CA GLU A 309 9.96 11.31 22.83
C GLU A 309 10.22 12.81 22.59
N PRO A 310 9.32 13.55 21.89
CA PRO A 310 9.56 14.95 21.53
C PRO A 310 9.79 15.90 22.71
N LYS A 311 9.38 15.52 23.93
CA LYS A 311 9.58 16.34 25.14
C LYS A 311 10.97 16.22 25.74
N HIS A 312 11.64 15.09 25.50
CA HIS A 312 12.87 14.72 26.23
C HIS A 312 14.07 14.56 25.31
N ASP A 313 13.86 14.05 24.12
CA ASP A 313 14.94 13.61 23.25
C ASP A 313 15.09 14.61 22.08
N PRO A 314 16.30 15.18 21.84
CA PRO A 314 16.51 16.16 20.81
C PRO A 314 16.55 15.55 19.41
N VAL A 315 16.14 16.32 18.41
CA VAL A 315 16.43 16.05 17.00
C VAL A 315 17.89 16.42 16.75
N ILE A 316 18.66 15.48 16.21
CA ILE A 316 20.11 15.69 15.99
C ILE A 316 20.45 15.89 14.52
N GLN A 317 19.63 15.37 13.59
CA GLN A 317 19.80 15.54 12.16
C GLN A 317 18.45 15.60 11.44
N ILE A 318 18.39 16.41 10.36
CA ILE A 318 17.30 16.42 9.40
C ILE A 318 17.92 16.39 8.01
N ALA A 319 17.77 15.26 7.32
CA ALA A 319 18.22 15.11 5.94
C ALA A 319 17.07 15.43 4.97
N SER A 320 17.37 16.17 3.90
CA SER A 320 16.37 16.57 2.91
C SER A 320 16.90 16.40 1.50
N MET A 321 16.08 15.86 0.60
CA MET A 321 16.32 15.76 -0.83
C MET A 321 15.16 16.37 -1.60
N VAL A 322 15.46 17.18 -2.63
CA VAL A 322 14.44 17.81 -3.47
C VAL A 322 14.64 17.46 -4.92
N ILE A 323 13.58 16.94 -5.53
CA ILE A 323 13.54 16.62 -6.96
C ILE A 323 12.40 17.39 -7.64
N ARG A 324 12.57 17.77 -8.89
CA ARG A 324 11.46 18.25 -9.71
C ARG A 324 10.80 17.11 -10.45
N GLN A 325 9.49 17.16 -10.55
CA GLN A 325 8.73 16.16 -11.30
C GLN A 325 9.23 16.08 -12.75
N GLY A 326 9.68 14.92 -13.16
CA GLY A 326 10.22 14.65 -14.49
C GLY A 326 11.76 14.61 -14.56
N GLU A 327 12.47 15.00 -13.51
CA GLU A 327 13.91 14.82 -13.38
C GLU A 327 14.23 13.47 -12.73
N SER A 328 15.38 12.88 -13.05
CA SER A 328 15.83 11.59 -12.48
C SER A 328 16.64 11.77 -11.20
N GLU A 329 17.30 12.93 -11.06
CA GLU A 329 18.22 13.23 -9.96
C GLU A 329 17.69 14.39 -9.08
N PRO A 330 17.87 14.30 -7.76
CA PRO A 330 17.60 15.43 -6.87
C PRO A 330 18.54 16.60 -7.18
N TYR A 331 17.96 17.77 -7.44
CA TYR A 331 18.75 19.00 -7.67
C TYR A 331 19.25 19.65 -6.37
N LEU A 332 18.77 19.18 -5.22
CA LEU A 332 19.16 19.68 -3.90
C LEU A 332 19.20 18.52 -2.90
N ARG A 333 20.31 18.44 -2.17
CA ARG A 333 20.51 17.52 -1.04
C ARG A 333 21.13 18.33 0.09
N ASN A 334 20.48 18.33 1.26
CA ASN A 334 21.03 19.01 2.45
C ASN A 334 20.81 18.18 3.72
N VAL A 335 21.67 18.43 4.71
CA VAL A 335 21.55 17.87 6.05
C VAL A 335 21.74 18.98 7.06
N PHE A 336 20.74 19.17 7.93
CA PHE A 336 20.82 20.05 9.09
C PHE A 336 21.22 19.23 10.29
N THR A 337 22.29 19.58 10.98
CA THR A 337 22.82 18.78 12.09
C THR A 337 23.02 19.61 13.35
N LEU A 338 22.67 19.04 14.50
CA LEU A 338 23.00 19.58 15.81
C LEU A 338 24.46 19.23 16.13
N ASN A 339 25.25 20.22 16.44
CA ASN A 339 26.72 20.17 16.49
C ASN A 339 27.33 19.91 15.11
N THR A 340 28.39 19.13 15.00
CA THR A 340 29.11 18.86 13.77
C THR A 340 28.99 17.40 13.35
N CYS A 341 28.99 17.14 12.05
CA CYS A 341 29.16 15.80 11.49
C CYS A 341 30.28 15.82 10.42
N ALA A 342 30.69 14.62 9.99
CA ALA A 342 31.63 14.50 8.87
C ALA A 342 31.01 15.06 7.58
N PRO A 343 31.80 15.60 6.66
CA PRO A 343 31.31 16.01 5.35
C PRO A 343 30.65 14.84 4.62
N ILE A 344 29.48 15.11 3.99
CA ILE A 344 28.74 14.12 3.22
C ILE A 344 28.87 14.48 1.75
N VAL A 345 29.48 13.60 0.95
CA VAL A 345 29.70 13.82 -0.48
C VAL A 345 28.35 14.03 -1.20
N GLY A 346 28.26 15.09 -2.01
CA GLY A 346 27.06 15.41 -2.76
C GLY A 346 25.92 16.04 -1.95
N SER A 347 26.14 16.38 -0.68
CA SER A 347 25.14 17.02 0.19
C SER A 347 25.71 18.28 0.85
N GLN A 348 24.86 19.31 1.04
CA GLN A 348 25.18 20.50 1.81
C GLN A 348 24.92 20.24 3.30
N VAL A 349 25.92 20.35 4.14
CA VAL A 349 25.78 20.17 5.60
C VAL A 349 25.74 21.52 6.29
N PHE A 350 24.68 21.75 7.08
CA PHE A 350 24.47 22.93 7.90
C PHE A 350 24.53 22.55 9.37
N SER A 351 25.55 23.00 10.08
CA SER A 351 25.82 22.65 11.49
C SER A 351 25.38 23.79 12.43
N PHE A 352 24.70 23.45 13.52
CA PHE A 352 24.16 24.39 14.49
C PHE A 352 24.52 23.98 15.91
N GLN A 353 24.79 24.96 16.75
CA GLN A 353 25.11 24.71 18.17
C GLN A 353 23.87 24.52 19.04
N SER A 354 22.70 24.92 18.55
CA SER A 354 21.42 24.83 19.26
C SER A 354 20.37 24.13 18.40
N GLU A 355 19.64 23.19 19.00
CA GLU A 355 18.53 22.50 18.34
C GLU A 355 17.42 23.47 17.90
N ALA A 356 17.11 24.47 18.72
CA ALA A 356 16.11 25.49 18.36
C ALA A 356 16.51 26.28 17.12
N GLU A 357 17.79 26.61 16.98
CA GLU A 357 18.33 27.29 15.81
C GLU A 357 18.28 26.36 14.58
N MET A 358 18.70 25.11 14.72
CA MET A 358 18.62 24.10 13.64
C MET A 358 17.20 23.94 13.13
N LEU A 359 16.22 23.75 14.02
CA LEU A 359 14.81 23.61 13.66
C LEU A 359 14.26 24.89 13.03
N SER A 360 14.64 26.07 13.53
CA SER A 360 14.24 27.36 12.93
C SER A 360 14.80 27.51 11.51
N LYS A 361 16.07 27.20 11.30
CA LYS A 361 16.71 27.29 9.98
C LYS A 361 16.19 26.24 9.00
N TRP A 362 15.90 25.04 9.45
CA TRP A 362 15.21 24.06 8.61
C TRP A 362 13.77 24.50 8.27
N SER A 363 13.08 25.15 9.22
CA SER A 363 11.77 25.77 8.93
C SER A 363 11.88 26.91 7.91
N ASP A 364 12.93 27.72 7.95
CA ASP A 364 13.17 28.76 6.94
C ASP A 364 13.44 28.14 5.56
N PHE A 365 14.32 27.11 5.50
CA PHE A 365 14.56 26.32 4.29
C PHE A 365 13.26 25.77 3.72
N PHE A 366 12.45 25.13 4.56
CA PHE A 366 11.18 24.52 4.17
C PHE A 366 10.21 25.57 3.59
N ARG A 367 10.13 26.74 4.20
CA ARG A 367 9.27 27.84 3.75
C ARG A 367 9.73 28.46 2.43
N GLU A 368 11.05 28.59 2.26
CA GLU A 368 11.65 29.17 1.06
C GLU A 368 11.60 28.20 -0.12
N LEU A 369 11.79 26.91 0.14
CA LEU A 369 11.67 25.87 -0.86
C LEU A 369 10.27 25.82 -1.46
N ASP A 370 9.22 26.05 -0.66
CA ASP A 370 7.81 26.01 -1.07
C ASP A 370 7.50 24.71 -1.83
N ALA A 371 7.74 23.56 -1.20
CA ALA A 371 7.54 22.26 -1.82
C ALA A 371 6.06 21.98 -2.09
N ASP A 372 5.76 21.46 -3.29
CA ASP A 372 4.41 21.09 -3.70
C ASP A 372 3.99 19.74 -3.12
N ILE A 373 4.96 18.85 -2.99
CA ILE A 373 4.78 17.48 -2.51
C ILE A 373 5.84 17.18 -1.45
N ILE A 374 5.42 16.57 -0.35
CA ILE A 374 6.31 16.16 0.70
C ILE A 374 6.15 14.67 0.94
N THR A 375 7.26 13.96 0.98
CA THR A 375 7.30 12.52 1.16
C THR A 375 8.41 12.11 2.13
N GLY A 376 8.41 10.87 2.55
CA GLY A 376 9.41 10.26 3.43
C GLY A 376 8.87 8.95 4.01
N TYR A 377 9.75 8.18 4.65
CA TYR A 377 9.33 6.94 5.27
C TYR A 377 8.60 7.22 6.58
N ASN A 378 7.32 6.86 6.67
CA ASN A 378 6.48 7.01 7.87
C ASN A 378 6.34 8.45 8.42
N ILE A 379 6.61 9.46 7.63
CA ILE A 379 6.63 10.87 8.06
C ILE A 379 5.33 11.35 8.72
N CYS A 380 4.18 10.81 8.31
CA CYS A 380 2.87 11.18 8.87
C CYS A 380 2.65 10.69 10.31
N ASN A 381 3.29 9.56 10.72
CA ASN A 381 3.09 8.99 12.04
C ASN A 381 4.28 9.23 12.99
N PHE A 382 5.46 9.57 12.46
CA PHE A 382 6.67 9.80 13.26
C PHE A 382 7.27 11.18 13.02
N ASP A 383 7.89 11.45 11.87
CA ASP A 383 8.73 12.64 11.67
C ASP A 383 7.97 13.95 11.87
N TRP A 384 6.82 14.09 11.22
CA TRP A 384 6.00 15.28 11.36
C TRP A 384 5.46 15.50 12.77
N PRO A 385 4.74 14.52 13.36
CA PRO A 385 4.30 14.67 14.75
C PRO A 385 5.45 14.95 15.72
N TYR A 386 6.62 14.36 15.45
CA TYR A 386 7.80 14.58 16.26
C TYR A 386 8.30 16.03 16.14
N LEU A 387 8.58 16.49 14.92
CA LEU A 387 9.04 17.86 14.66
C LEU A 387 8.05 18.91 15.18
N ILE A 388 6.76 18.74 14.92
CA ILE A 388 5.71 19.66 15.38
C ILE A 388 5.68 19.72 16.92
N ASN A 389 5.68 18.57 17.60
CA ASN A 389 5.63 18.52 19.06
C ASN A 389 6.95 18.99 19.69
N ARG A 390 8.08 18.70 19.04
CA ARG A 390 9.39 19.19 19.48
C ARG A 390 9.53 20.68 19.31
N ALA A 391 9.14 21.21 18.15
CA ALA A 391 9.11 22.65 17.88
C ALA A 391 8.18 23.40 18.87
N LYS A 392 6.98 22.86 19.14
CA LYS A 392 6.09 23.40 20.18
C LYS A 392 6.72 23.39 21.59
N HIS A 393 7.44 22.33 21.94
CA HIS A 393 8.15 22.25 23.21
C HIS A 393 9.26 23.29 23.30
N LEU A 394 9.96 23.52 22.21
CA LEU A 394 11.02 24.55 22.07
C LEU A 394 10.48 25.93 21.70
N LYS A 395 9.15 26.10 21.53
CA LYS A 395 8.45 27.35 21.12
C LYS A 395 8.86 27.87 19.74
N VAL A 396 9.01 26.97 18.78
CA VAL A 396 9.26 27.23 17.34
C VAL A 396 7.97 27.04 16.54
N ASP A 397 7.68 27.89 15.52
CA ASP A 397 6.47 27.85 14.71
C ASP A 397 6.40 26.65 13.72
N CYS A 398 5.20 26.12 13.46
CA CYS A 398 4.93 24.81 12.81
C CYS A 398 4.27 24.86 11.43
N PHE A 399 4.13 23.70 10.78
CA PHE A 399 3.91 23.36 9.37
C PHE A 399 2.54 22.72 9.04
N ASP A 400 2.13 22.67 7.73
CA ASP A 400 0.91 22.02 7.19
C ASP A 400 1.11 21.36 5.80
N PHE A 401 0.31 20.32 5.43
CA PHE A 401 0.55 19.39 4.27
C PHE A 401 -0.62 18.90 3.46
N LEU A 402 -0.33 18.35 2.22
CA LEU A 402 -1.28 17.79 1.24
C LEU A 402 -0.69 16.87 0.17
N GLU A 403 -1.41 15.80 -0.30
CA GLU A 403 -1.29 15.21 -1.65
C GLU A 403 -2.21 14.06 -2.15
N MET A 404 -2.45 13.93 -3.48
CA MET A 404 -2.65 12.94 -4.58
C MET A 404 -4.03 12.54 -5.13
N ALA A 405 -4.47 12.88 -6.44
CA ALA A 405 -5.84 12.58 -6.90
C ALA A 405 -6.26 12.60 -8.39
N ARG A 406 -5.45 12.23 -9.37
CA ARG A 406 -5.80 12.45 -10.80
C ARG A 406 -6.88 11.54 -11.43
N VAL A 407 -6.81 10.22 -11.21
CA VAL A 407 -7.60 9.24 -11.98
C VAL A 407 -9.06 9.15 -11.54
N THR A 408 -9.37 9.50 -10.31
CA THR A 408 -10.67 9.21 -9.69
C THR A 408 -11.58 10.40 -9.54
N GLY A 409 -11.10 11.61 -9.94
CA GLY A 409 -11.85 12.84 -9.84
C GLY A 409 -12.20 13.24 -8.41
N VAL A 410 -11.30 12.94 -7.47
CA VAL A 410 -11.43 13.31 -6.06
C VAL A 410 -10.20 14.12 -5.65
N PRO A 411 -10.27 14.96 -4.61
CA PRO A 411 -9.10 15.61 -4.05
C PRO A 411 -8.04 14.61 -3.64
N LEU A 412 -6.79 15.02 -3.70
CA LEU A 412 -5.61 14.21 -3.48
C LEU A 412 -5.62 13.53 -2.12
N LEU A 413 -5.95 14.28 -1.07
CA LEU A 413 -6.05 13.79 0.30
C LEU A 413 -7.07 12.65 0.43
N CYS A 414 -8.13 12.63 -0.38
CA CYS A 414 -9.13 11.55 -0.36
C CYS A 414 -8.57 10.19 -0.76
N LEU A 415 -7.49 10.13 -1.55
CA LEU A 415 -6.85 8.86 -1.91
C LEU A 415 -6.15 8.19 -0.73
N LEU A 416 -5.62 8.98 0.20
CA LEU A 416 -4.88 8.52 1.38
C LEU A 416 -5.82 8.27 2.55
N THR A 417 -6.78 9.16 2.78
CA THR A 417 -7.61 9.17 3.99
C THR A 417 -8.97 8.48 3.82
N ARG A 418 -9.44 8.31 2.58
CA ARG A 418 -10.75 7.72 2.28
C ARG A 418 -10.60 6.37 1.56
N GLY A 419 -11.55 5.47 1.81
CA GLY A 419 -11.62 4.18 1.11
C GLY A 419 -11.97 4.31 -0.37
N GLN A 420 -11.97 3.19 -1.10
CA GLN A 420 -12.24 3.14 -2.56
C GLN A 420 -13.63 3.66 -2.95
N GLN A 421 -14.59 3.69 -2.02
CA GLN A 421 -15.97 4.09 -2.30
C GLN A 421 -16.08 5.53 -2.81
N ILE A 422 -15.30 6.49 -2.29
CA ILE A 422 -15.38 7.89 -2.69
C ILE A 422 -15.07 8.07 -4.19
N LYS A 423 -14.20 7.25 -4.73
CA LYS A 423 -13.81 7.25 -6.15
C LYS A 423 -14.97 6.85 -7.06
N VAL A 424 -15.71 5.82 -6.66
CA VAL A 424 -16.90 5.35 -7.42
C VAL A 424 -18.05 6.36 -7.29
N VAL A 425 -18.24 6.93 -6.09
CA VAL A 425 -19.25 7.99 -5.87
C VAL A 425 -19.01 9.18 -6.78
N SER A 426 -17.76 9.67 -6.88
CA SER A 426 -17.42 10.78 -7.77
C SER A 426 -17.72 10.48 -9.25
N GLN A 427 -17.32 9.29 -9.72
CA GLN A 427 -17.57 8.86 -11.11
C GLN A 427 -19.06 8.69 -11.39
N LEU A 428 -19.80 8.07 -10.45
CA LEU A 428 -21.24 7.86 -10.58
C LEU A 428 -22.00 9.20 -10.56
N LEU A 429 -21.63 10.11 -9.67
CA LEU A 429 -22.25 11.44 -9.56
C LEU A 429 -22.05 12.27 -10.84
N ARG A 430 -20.85 12.23 -11.44
CA ARG A 430 -20.57 12.91 -12.73
C ARG A 430 -21.45 12.39 -13.85
N LYS A 431 -21.58 11.05 -13.97
CA LYS A 431 -22.44 10.43 -14.99
C LYS A 431 -23.93 10.70 -14.71
N SER A 432 -24.37 10.59 -13.47
CA SER A 432 -25.76 10.86 -13.07
C SER A 432 -26.18 12.27 -13.42
N LYS A 433 -25.34 13.26 -13.10
CA LYS A 433 -25.60 14.67 -13.42
C LYS A 433 -25.76 14.89 -14.91
N GLY A 434 -24.85 14.36 -15.75
CA GLY A 434 -24.92 14.48 -17.20
C GLY A 434 -26.16 13.86 -17.81
N ALA A 435 -26.75 12.85 -17.18
CA ALA A 435 -27.93 12.12 -17.62
C ALA A 435 -29.25 12.55 -16.91
N GLY A 436 -29.20 13.60 -16.08
CA GLY A 436 -30.38 14.12 -15.37
C GLY A 436 -30.88 13.24 -14.21
N TYR A 437 -30.01 12.39 -13.63
CA TYR A 437 -30.35 11.54 -12.49
C TYR A 437 -29.84 12.12 -11.18
N LEU A 438 -30.61 11.90 -10.09
CA LEU A 438 -30.26 12.24 -8.72
C LEU A 438 -29.99 10.99 -7.89
N MET A 439 -28.99 11.03 -7.00
CA MET A 439 -28.63 9.95 -6.11
C MET A 439 -29.38 10.04 -4.79
N PRO A 440 -30.17 9.01 -4.35
CA PRO A 440 -30.82 9.01 -3.05
C PRO A 440 -29.80 8.91 -1.93
N ALA A 441 -30.10 9.59 -0.82
CA ALA A 441 -29.28 9.56 0.38
C ALA A 441 -29.89 8.61 1.42
N TYR A 442 -29.46 7.36 1.44
CA TYR A 442 -29.91 6.38 2.43
C TYR A 442 -29.18 6.55 3.76
N HIS A 443 -29.89 6.28 4.86
CA HIS A 443 -29.23 5.97 6.13
C HIS A 443 -28.73 4.53 6.05
N SER A 444 -27.42 4.31 6.22
CA SER A 444 -26.86 2.96 6.34
C SER A 444 -27.24 2.37 7.70
N GLN A 445 -28.45 1.83 7.81
CA GLN A 445 -28.71 0.77 8.76
C GLN A 445 -28.05 -0.47 8.15
N GLY A 446 -26.96 -0.95 8.77
CA GLY A 446 -26.30 -2.15 8.31
C GLY A 446 -27.32 -3.28 8.21
N SER A 447 -27.70 -3.69 7.00
CA SER A 447 -28.51 -4.89 6.85
C SER A 447 -27.61 -6.10 7.13
N GLU A 448 -28.11 -7.05 7.89
CA GLU A 448 -27.42 -8.35 8.08
C GLU A 448 -27.51 -9.24 6.84
N ASP A 449 -28.20 -8.76 5.79
CA ASP A 449 -28.39 -9.50 4.56
C ASP A 449 -27.05 -9.72 3.84
N GLN A 450 -26.81 -10.98 3.48
CA GLN A 450 -25.62 -11.40 2.75
C GLN A 450 -26.05 -12.05 1.43
N PHE A 451 -25.25 -11.83 0.39
CA PHE A 451 -25.41 -12.52 -0.89
C PHE A 451 -24.34 -13.61 -1.05
N GLU A 452 -24.67 -14.63 -1.81
CA GLU A 452 -23.75 -15.71 -2.10
C GLU A 452 -22.61 -15.26 -3.01
N GLY A 453 -21.36 -15.55 -2.61
CA GLY A 453 -20.15 -15.18 -3.33
C GLY A 453 -19.88 -16.04 -4.58
N ALA A 454 -18.65 -15.94 -5.10
CA ALA A 454 -18.20 -16.69 -6.27
C ALA A 454 -18.04 -18.18 -5.97
N THR A 455 -18.22 -19.03 -7.00
CA THR A 455 -17.91 -20.45 -6.94
C THR A 455 -16.42 -20.70 -7.11
N VAL A 456 -15.90 -21.64 -6.32
CA VAL A 456 -14.60 -22.26 -6.52
C VAL A 456 -14.84 -23.75 -6.78
N ILE A 457 -14.54 -24.21 -8.00
CA ILE A 457 -14.67 -25.63 -8.39
C ILE A 457 -13.79 -26.48 -7.49
N GLU A 458 -14.32 -27.64 -7.05
CA GLU A 458 -13.54 -28.57 -6.22
C GLU A 458 -12.27 -29.03 -6.96
N PRO A 459 -11.08 -28.86 -6.37
CA PRO A 459 -9.84 -29.20 -7.01
C PRO A 459 -9.66 -30.71 -7.09
N LYS A 460 -9.33 -31.22 -8.27
CA LYS A 460 -8.80 -32.58 -8.42
C LYS A 460 -7.34 -32.55 -8.00
N LYS A 461 -7.08 -32.72 -6.70
CA LYS A 461 -5.74 -32.64 -6.09
C LYS A 461 -4.77 -33.61 -6.75
N GLY A 462 -3.52 -33.18 -6.97
CA GLY A 462 -2.50 -34.02 -7.56
C GLY A 462 -1.28 -33.27 -8.05
N TYR A 463 -0.25 -34.03 -8.38
CA TYR A 463 0.90 -33.56 -9.13
C TYR A 463 0.70 -33.91 -10.59
N TYR A 464 0.68 -32.92 -11.47
CA TYR A 464 0.43 -33.04 -12.90
C TYR A 464 1.74 -32.84 -13.66
N ALA A 465 2.22 -33.94 -14.26
CA ALA A 465 3.35 -33.98 -15.17
C ALA A 465 2.93 -33.73 -16.63
N ASP A 466 1.67 -33.37 -16.86
CA ASP A 466 1.11 -32.99 -18.16
C ASP A 466 0.84 -31.47 -18.13
N PRO A 467 0.91 -30.77 -19.30
CA PRO A 467 0.59 -29.35 -19.38
C PRO A 467 -0.86 -29.05 -19.00
N ILE A 468 -1.05 -28.02 -18.17
CA ILE A 468 -2.36 -27.55 -17.70
C ILE A 468 -2.60 -26.15 -18.23
N SER A 469 -3.56 -26.00 -19.14
CA SER A 469 -3.94 -24.71 -19.71
C SER A 469 -4.83 -23.93 -18.75
N THR A 470 -4.53 -22.64 -18.57
CA THR A 470 -5.35 -21.70 -17.79
C THR A 470 -6.12 -20.80 -18.73
N LEU A 471 -7.44 -20.83 -18.60
CA LEU A 471 -8.37 -19.95 -19.29
C LEU A 471 -8.94 -18.96 -18.26
N ASP A 472 -8.91 -17.66 -18.58
CA ASP A 472 -9.33 -16.60 -17.67
C ASP A 472 -10.32 -15.64 -18.33
N PHE A 473 -11.35 -15.23 -17.59
CA PHE A 473 -12.32 -14.26 -18.09
C PHE A 473 -11.77 -12.84 -18.05
N ALA A 474 -11.76 -12.17 -19.16
CA ALA A 474 -11.33 -10.78 -19.26
C ALA A 474 -12.25 -9.84 -18.47
N SER A 475 -11.79 -9.39 -17.29
CA SER A 475 -12.55 -8.50 -16.40
C SER A 475 -13.98 -9.01 -16.12
N LEU A 476 -14.13 -10.24 -15.59
CA LEU A 476 -15.40 -10.97 -15.49
C LEU A 476 -16.56 -10.11 -14.97
N TYR A 477 -16.47 -9.57 -13.75
CA TYR A 477 -17.58 -8.84 -13.14
C TYR A 477 -17.97 -7.56 -13.89
N PRO A 478 -17.03 -6.69 -14.29
CA PRO A 478 -17.33 -5.61 -15.22
C PRO A 478 -18.01 -6.05 -16.51
N SER A 479 -17.54 -7.14 -17.11
CA SER A 479 -18.11 -7.69 -18.36
C SER A 479 -19.53 -8.23 -18.19
N ILE A 480 -19.83 -8.89 -17.07
CA ILE A 480 -21.18 -9.34 -16.71
C ILE A 480 -22.11 -8.14 -16.55
N MET A 481 -21.69 -7.09 -15.81
CA MET A 481 -22.50 -5.91 -15.61
C MET A 481 -22.85 -5.21 -16.95
N MET A 482 -21.92 -5.17 -17.89
CA MET A 482 -22.14 -4.61 -19.22
C MET A 482 -23.03 -5.50 -20.09
N ALA A 483 -22.76 -6.82 -20.13
CA ALA A 483 -23.48 -7.77 -20.97
C ALA A 483 -24.97 -7.88 -20.62
N HIS A 484 -25.28 -7.87 -19.32
CA HIS A 484 -26.63 -8.02 -18.80
C HIS A 484 -27.24 -6.71 -18.31
N ASN A 485 -26.59 -5.58 -18.57
CA ASN A 485 -27.07 -4.23 -18.27
C ASN A 485 -27.45 -4.03 -16.79
N LEU A 486 -26.63 -4.57 -15.88
CA LEU A 486 -26.89 -4.52 -14.44
C LEU A 486 -26.54 -3.16 -13.85
N CYS A 487 -27.55 -2.39 -13.47
CA CYS A 487 -27.40 -1.04 -12.94
C CYS A 487 -28.56 -0.68 -12.02
N TYR A 488 -28.36 0.34 -11.18
CA TYR A 488 -29.43 0.95 -10.38
C TYR A 488 -30.60 1.42 -11.25
N THR A 489 -30.31 2.04 -12.40
CA THR A 489 -31.30 2.63 -13.30
C THR A 489 -32.07 1.60 -14.13
N THR A 490 -31.65 0.35 -14.13
CA THR A 490 -32.26 -0.74 -14.89
C THR A 490 -32.89 -1.82 -14.02
N LEU A 491 -32.69 -1.76 -12.71
CA LEU A 491 -33.27 -2.69 -11.73
C LEU A 491 -34.78 -2.44 -11.58
N VAL A 492 -35.57 -3.50 -11.77
CA VAL A 492 -37.04 -3.47 -11.60
C VAL A 492 -37.41 -4.20 -10.32
N PRO A 493 -37.84 -3.49 -9.27
CA PRO A 493 -38.28 -4.15 -8.05
C PRO A 493 -39.63 -4.85 -8.23
N PRO A 494 -39.92 -5.92 -7.47
CA PRO A 494 -41.14 -6.71 -7.60
C PRO A 494 -42.43 -5.89 -7.46
N ASN A 495 -42.42 -4.85 -6.64
CA ASN A 495 -43.56 -4.00 -6.36
C ASN A 495 -43.98 -3.12 -7.56
N ILE A 496 -43.03 -2.74 -8.39
CA ILE A 496 -43.21 -1.86 -9.54
C ILE A 496 -43.47 -2.68 -10.83
N GLN A 497 -43.12 -3.95 -10.82
CA GLN A 497 -43.27 -4.83 -12.00
C GLN A 497 -44.73 -4.87 -12.52
N LYS A 498 -45.73 -4.80 -11.64
CA LYS A 498 -47.17 -4.82 -11.99
C LYS A 498 -47.68 -3.49 -12.55
N GLU A 499 -47.01 -2.39 -12.19
CA GLU A 499 -47.40 -1.02 -12.60
C GLU A 499 -46.79 -0.62 -13.93
N ILE A 500 -45.63 -1.21 -14.29
CA ILE A 500 -44.92 -0.93 -15.53
C ILE A 500 -45.21 -2.07 -16.51
N ASN A 501 -45.95 -1.78 -17.60
CA ASN A 501 -46.19 -2.74 -18.70
C ASN A 501 -44.92 -2.99 -19.48
N LEU A 502 -44.02 -3.86 -18.98
CA LEU A 502 -42.81 -4.29 -19.67
C LEU A 502 -43.06 -5.64 -20.35
N ASN A 503 -42.72 -5.74 -21.63
CA ASN A 503 -42.75 -7.00 -22.36
C ASN A 503 -41.63 -7.92 -21.83
N SER A 504 -41.83 -9.24 -21.93
CA SER A 504 -40.81 -10.23 -21.62
C SER A 504 -39.50 -10.03 -22.39
N ASP A 505 -39.59 -9.44 -23.59
CA ASP A 505 -38.44 -9.16 -24.45
C ASP A 505 -37.61 -7.94 -24.00
N ASP A 506 -38.20 -7.06 -23.19
CA ASP A 506 -37.53 -5.84 -22.67
C ASP A 506 -36.77 -6.07 -21.40
N VAL A 507 -36.90 -7.22 -20.77
CA VAL A 507 -36.33 -7.53 -19.48
C VAL A 507 -35.43 -8.77 -19.49
N THR A 508 -34.50 -8.82 -18.57
CA THR A 508 -33.65 -9.98 -18.30
C THR A 508 -33.85 -10.38 -16.84
N VAL A 509 -34.20 -11.64 -16.61
CA VAL A 509 -34.25 -12.23 -15.27
C VAL A 509 -32.91 -12.88 -15.00
N THR A 510 -32.28 -12.51 -13.88
CA THR A 510 -30.98 -13.02 -13.48
C THR A 510 -31.11 -14.39 -12.79
N PRO A 511 -30.03 -15.19 -12.70
CA PRO A 511 -30.07 -16.48 -11.98
C PRO A 511 -30.40 -16.33 -10.48
N SER A 512 -30.26 -15.12 -9.91
CA SER A 512 -30.72 -14.77 -8.55
C SER A 512 -32.15 -14.24 -8.50
N ASN A 513 -32.91 -14.38 -9.57
CA ASN A 513 -34.31 -13.98 -9.71
C ASN A 513 -34.57 -12.47 -9.60
N ASN A 514 -33.56 -11.64 -9.84
CA ASN A 514 -33.72 -10.19 -9.97
C ASN A 514 -33.99 -9.82 -11.44
N MET A 515 -34.76 -8.77 -11.66
CA MET A 515 -35.17 -8.33 -13.00
C MET A 515 -34.50 -7.00 -13.38
N PHE A 516 -33.92 -6.96 -14.58
CA PHE A 516 -33.27 -5.77 -15.14
C PHE A 516 -33.77 -5.51 -16.56
N VAL A 517 -33.89 -4.23 -16.91
CA VAL A 517 -34.27 -3.80 -18.24
C VAL A 517 -33.09 -3.95 -19.21
N LYS A 518 -33.32 -4.46 -20.41
CA LYS A 518 -32.28 -4.64 -21.45
C LYS A 518 -31.76 -3.31 -22.00
N ALA A 519 -30.54 -3.32 -22.51
CA ALA A 519 -29.83 -2.13 -22.96
C ALA A 519 -30.53 -1.38 -24.14
N HIS A 520 -31.29 -2.09 -25.01
CA HIS A 520 -32.03 -1.43 -26.10
C HIS A 520 -33.16 -0.55 -25.60
N LYS A 521 -33.73 -0.85 -24.44
CA LYS A 521 -34.78 -0.02 -23.81
C LYS A 521 -34.17 1.12 -23.01
N ARG A 522 -33.17 0.83 -22.17
CA ARG A 522 -32.39 1.82 -21.40
C ARG A 522 -31.00 1.27 -21.09
N LYS A 523 -29.97 1.97 -21.55
CA LYS A 523 -28.60 1.66 -21.15
C LYS A 523 -28.35 2.13 -19.71
N GLY A 524 -27.77 1.27 -18.87
CA GLY A 524 -27.48 1.57 -17.47
C GLY A 524 -26.24 2.44 -17.30
N LEU A 525 -26.23 3.32 -16.29
CA LEU A 525 -25.08 4.20 -16.01
C LEU A 525 -23.82 3.44 -15.62
N LEU A 526 -23.93 2.37 -14.81
CA LEU A 526 -22.77 1.55 -14.43
C LEU A 526 -22.12 0.85 -15.64
N PRO A 527 -22.87 0.18 -16.52
CA PRO A 527 -22.35 -0.32 -17.80
C PRO A 527 -21.63 0.73 -18.64
N GLU A 528 -22.15 1.96 -18.74
CA GLU A 528 -21.48 3.03 -19.48
C GLU A 528 -20.16 3.48 -18.85
N ILE A 529 -20.10 3.60 -17.50
CA ILE A 529 -18.88 3.92 -16.77
C ILE A 529 -17.83 2.81 -17.02
N LEU A 530 -18.23 1.55 -16.91
CA LEU A 530 -17.35 0.40 -17.11
C LEU A 530 -16.82 0.32 -18.54
N GLU A 531 -17.68 0.58 -19.53
CA GLU A 531 -17.28 0.59 -20.93
C GLU A 531 -16.22 1.68 -21.21
N SER A 532 -16.42 2.90 -20.69
CA SER A 532 -15.45 3.98 -20.83
C SER A 532 -14.12 3.68 -20.10
N LEU A 533 -14.16 3.10 -18.90
CA LEU A 533 -12.95 2.73 -18.16
C LEU A 533 -12.14 1.62 -18.85
N LEU A 534 -12.83 0.59 -19.37
CA LEU A 534 -12.17 -0.51 -20.08
C LEU A 534 -11.63 -0.09 -21.44
N ALA A 535 -12.33 0.79 -22.15
CA ALA A 535 -11.85 1.37 -23.41
C ALA A 535 -10.60 2.24 -23.18
N ALA A 536 -10.63 3.11 -22.17
CA ALA A 536 -9.47 3.92 -21.78
C ALA A 536 -8.26 3.05 -21.35
N ARG A 537 -8.52 1.95 -20.63
CA ARG A 537 -7.47 0.97 -20.26
C ARG A 537 -6.88 0.27 -21.48
N LYS A 538 -7.71 -0.13 -22.44
CA LYS A 538 -7.24 -0.76 -23.69
C LYS A 538 -6.33 0.19 -24.46
N LYS A 539 -6.71 1.47 -24.56
CA LYS A 539 -5.87 2.52 -25.17
C LYS A 539 -4.55 2.68 -24.42
N ALA A 540 -4.59 2.86 -23.09
CA ALA A 540 -3.37 3.01 -22.28
C ALA A 540 -2.41 1.81 -22.40
N LYS A 541 -2.95 0.57 -22.55
CA LYS A 541 -2.12 -0.62 -22.80
C LYS A 541 -1.53 -0.66 -24.21
N ALA A 542 -2.22 -0.11 -25.22
CA ALA A 542 -1.68 0.01 -26.58
C ALA A 542 -0.55 1.04 -26.58
N ASP A 543 -0.80 2.21 -26.02
CA ASP A 543 0.18 3.30 -25.90
C ASP A 543 1.44 2.83 -25.14
N LEU A 544 1.26 2.04 -24.06
CA LEU A 544 2.36 1.46 -23.26
C LEU A 544 3.28 0.51 -24.07
N LYS A 545 2.72 -0.21 -25.06
CA LYS A 545 3.51 -1.11 -25.91
C LYS A 545 4.38 -0.36 -26.92
N GLU A 546 3.92 0.81 -27.37
CA GLU A 546 4.60 1.62 -28.39
C GLU A 546 5.59 2.60 -27.78
N GLU A 547 5.38 3.01 -26.52
CA GLU A 547 6.21 4.00 -25.82
C GLU A 547 7.59 3.41 -25.46
N LYS A 548 8.65 4.14 -25.75
CA LYS A 548 10.06 3.77 -25.49
C LYS A 548 10.67 4.50 -24.31
N ASP A 549 10.14 5.68 -23.97
CA ASP A 549 10.62 6.47 -22.84
C ASP A 549 10.28 5.78 -21.50
N PRO A 550 11.27 5.43 -20.66
CA PRO A 550 11.03 4.72 -19.39
C PRO A 550 10.06 5.45 -18.45
N LEU A 551 10.15 6.79 -18.36
CA LEU A 551 9.30 7.59 -17.49
C LEU A 551 7.85 7.56 -17.98
N LYS A 552 7.62 7.80 -19.27
CA LYS A 552 6.28 7.75 -19.87
C LYS A 552 5.69 6.34 -19.79
N ARG A 553 6.51 5.30 -19.96
CA ARG A 553 6.08 3.90 -19.74
C ARG A 553 5.58 3.68 -18.32
N SER A 554 6.29 4.18 -17.30
CA SER A 554 5.89 4.09 -15.90
C SER A 554 4.56 4.80 -15.65
N VAL A 555 4.36 6.00 -16.20
CA VAL A 555 3.10 6.76 -16.11
C VAL A 555 1.95 6.01 -16.78
N LEU A 556 2.15 5.46 -17.99
CA LEU A 556 1.13 4.69 -18.70
C LEU A 556 0.79 3.38 -17.99
N ASP A 557 1.78 2.72 -17.38
CA ASP A 557 1.53 1.52 -16.57
C ASP A 557 0.73 1.85 -15.31
N GLY A 558 1.10 2.94 -14.61
CA GLY A 558 0.32 3.46 -13.48
C GLY A 558 -1.13 3.79 -13.89
N ARG A 559 -1.33 4.44 -15.05
CA ARG A 559 -2.65 4.77 -15.59
C ARG A 559 -3.48 3.53 -15.89
N GLN A 560 -2.93 2.52 -16.60
CA GLN A 560 -3.68 1.29 -16.90
C GLN A 560 -4.04 0.52 -15.63
N LEU A 561 -3.18 0.55 -14.60
CA LEU A 561 -3.44 -0.09 -13.32
C LEU A 561 -4.55 0.64 -12.54
N ALA A 562 -4.52 1.96 -12.50
CA ALA A 562 -5.56 2.78 -11.87
C ALA A 562 -6.94 2.54 -12.51
N LEU A 563 -7.00 2.47 -13.85
CA LEU A 563 -8.22 2.14 -14.60
C LEU A 563 -8.73 0.72 -14.30
N LYS A 564 -7.82 -0.27 -14.14
CA LYS A 564 -8.17 -1.64 -13.71
C LYS A 564 -8.80 -1.65 -12.33
N ILE A 565 -8.19 -0.94 -11.37
CA ILE A 565 -8.67 -0.86 -9.99
C ILE A 565 -10.03 -0.16 -9.95
N SER A 566 -10.19 0.96 -10.66
CA SER A 566 -11.45 1.70 -10.73
C SER A 566 -12.59 0.84 -11.28
N ALA A 567 -12.37 0.11 -12.37
CA ALA A 567 -13.40 -0.77 -12.96
C ALA A 567 -13.83 -1.89 -11.99
N ASN A 568 -12.88 -2.51 -11.29
CA ASN A 568 -13.19 -3.57 -10.31
C ASN A 568 -13.87 -3.00 -9.04
N SER A 569 -13.58 -1.76 -8.69
CA SER A 569 -14.18 -1.09 -7.51
C SER A 569 -15.67 -0.79 -7.71
N VAL A 570 -16.16 -0.66 -8.95
CA VAL A 570 -17.59 -0.43 -9.25
C VAL A 570 -18.45 -1.59 -8.73
N TYR A 571 -18.06 -2.84 -8.99
CA TYR A 571 -18.75 -4.01 -8.44
C TYR A 571 -18.66 -4.04 -6.89
N GLY A 572 -17.45 -3.82 -6.34
CA GLY A 572 -17.24 -3.81 -4.89
C GLY A 572 -18.07 -2.73 -4.16
N PHE A 573 -18.33 -1.60 -4.83
CA PHE A 573 -19.14 -0.52 -4.30
C PHE A 573 -20.62 -0.93 -4.13
N THR A 574 -21.19 -1.65 -5.09
CA THR A 574 -22.59 -2.11 -5.01
C THR A 574 -22.82 -3.16 -3.94
N GLY A 575 -21.77 -3.97 -3.63
CA GLY A 575 -21.82 -5.03 -2.62
C GLY A 575 -21.40 -4.62 -1.20
N ALA A 576 -20.99 -3.37 -0.99
CA ALA A 576 -20.54 -2.89 0.30
C ALA A 576 -21.71 -2.65 1.26
N GLN A 577 -21.85 -3.48 2.30
CA GLN A 577 -22.94 -3.36 3.31
C GLN A 577 -22.95 -2.00 4.01
N VAL A 578 -21.77 -1.44 4.29
CA VAL A 578 -21.59 -0.08 4.83
C VAL A 578 -21.16 0.84 3.69
N GLY A 579 -22.07 1.13 2.77
CA GLY A 579 -21.81 1.94 1.59
C GLY A 579 -22.71 3.17 1.51
N LYS A 580 -22.33 4.15 0.66
CA LYS A 580 -23.18 5.31 0.37
C LYS A 580 -24.42 4.93 -0.46
N LEU A 581 -24.34 3.85 -1.26
CA LEU A 581 -25.45 3.36 -2.12
C LEU A 581 -25.37 1.83 -2.32
N PRO A 582 -25.57 1.00 -1.28
CA PRO A 582 -25.55 -0.45 -1.41
C PRO A 582 -26.73 -0.96 -2.24
N CYS A 583 -26.51 -2.01 -3.04
CA CYS A 583 -27.53 -2.70 -3.82
C CYS A 583 -27.15 -4.17 -3.99
N LEU A 584 -27.64 -5.01 -3.09
CA LEU A 584 -27.32 -6.44 -3.05
C LEU A 584 -27.89 -7.19 -4.26
N GLU A 585 -28.98 -6.71 -4.85
CA GLU A 585 -29.59 -7.23 -6.07
C GLU A 585 -28.61 -7.20 -7.25
N ILE A 586 -27.85 -6.11 -7.40
CA ILE A 586 -26.81 -6.02 -8.45
C ILE A 586 -25.68 -6.97 -8.12
N SER A 587 -25.10 -6.91 -6.92
CA SER A 587 -23.95 -7.70 -6.53
C SER A 587 -24.24 -9.18 -6.54
N GLY A 588 -25.40 -9.59 -6.01
CA GLY A 588 -25.87 -11.00 -6.03
C GLY A 588 -26.12 -11.51 -7.43
N SER A 589 -26.64 -10.67 -8.32
CA SER A 589 -26.83 -11.04 -9.74
C SER A 589 -25.50 -11.23 -10.46
N VAL A 590 -24.52 -10.36 -10.23
CA VAL A 590 -23.18 -10.48 -10.83
C VAL A 590 -22.50 -11.79 -10.40
N THR A 591 -22.50 -12.12 -9.12
CA THR A 591 -21.91 -13.37 -8.65
C THR A 591 -22.68 -14.61 -9.11
N ALA A 592 -24.01 -14.52 -9.21
CA ALA A 592 -24.84 -15.61 -9.72
C ALA A 592 -24.53 -15.91 -11.20
N TYR A 593 -24.42 -14.89 -12.03
CA TYR A 593 -23.96 -15.05 -13.42
C TYR A 593 -22.53 -15.64 -13.46
N GLY A 594 -21.61 -15.14 -12.64
CA GLY A 594 -20.25 -15.66 -12.57
C GLY A 594 -20.22 -17.16 -12.24
N ARG A 595 -21.04 -17.62 -11.27
CA ARG A 595 -21.19 -19.05 -10.95
C ARG A 595 -21.70 -19.85 -12.13
N THR A 596 -22.77 -19.40 -12.76
CA THR A 596 -23.35 -20.08 -13.95
C THR A 596 -22.33 -20.17 -15.10
N MET A 597 -21.56 -19.10 -15.31
CA MET A 597 -20.59 -19.06 -16.41
C MET A 597 -19.40 -20.00 -16.21
N ILE A 598 -18.86 -20.09 -14.99
CA ILE A 598 -17.73 -20.98 -14.75
C ILE A 598 -18.15 -22.47 -14.87
N GLU A 599 -19.34 -22.83 -14.40
CA GLU A 599 -19.89 -24.17 -14.56
C GLU A 599 -20.24 -24.50 -16.02
N PHE A 600 -20.80 -23.53 -16.75
CA PHE A 600 -21.07 -23.66 -18.18
C PHE A 600 -19.77 -23.87 -18.96
N THR A 601 -18.74 -23.08 -18.68
CA THR A 601 -17.41 -23.23 -19.29
C THR A 601 -16.85 -24.61 -19.07
N ARG A 602 -16.93 -25.12 -17.85
CA ARG A 602 -16.52 -26.49 -17.50
C ARG A 602 -17.26 -27.52 -18.36
N ALA A 603 -18.59 -27.44 -18.39
CA ALA A 603 -19.42 -28.40 -19.12
C ALA A 603 -19.14 -28.37 -20.63
N GLU A 604 -19.01 -27.21 -21.25
CA GLU A 604 -18.76 -27.06 -22.69
C GLU A 604 -17.35 -27.54 -23.10
N VAL A 605 -16.33 -27.28 -22.24
CA VAL A 605 -14.96 -27.78 -22.47
C VAL A 605 -14.92 -29.30 -22.36
N GLU A 606 -15.45 -29.88 -21.27
CA GLU A 606 -15.46 -31.32 -21.06
C GLU A 606 -16.32 -32.07 -22.10
N LYS A 607 -17.35 -31.41 -22.68
CA LYS A 607 -18.20 -31.99 -23.72
C LYS A 607 -17.54 -31.99 -25.12
N LYS A 608 -16.84 -30.91 -25.47
CA LYS A 608 -16.24 -30.76 -26.81
C LYS A 608 -14.97 -31.58 -26.99
N TYR A 609 -14.06 -31.48 -25.99
CA TYR A 609 -12.72 -32.03 -26.12
C TYR A 609 -12.66 -33.45 -25.57
N THR A 610 -13.23 -34.40 -26.32
CA THR A 610 -13.28 -35.83 -25.97
C THR A 610 -12.71 -36.70 -27.09
N LYS A 611 -12.28 -37.92 -26.74
CA LYS A 611 -11.82 -38.92 -27.75
C LYS A 611 -12.86 -39.22 -28.82
N SER A 612 -14.13 -39.22 -28.42
CA SER A 612 -15.25 -39.43 -29.36
C SER A 612 -15.38 -38.31 -30.41
N ASN A 613 -14.90 -37.12 -30.12
CA ASN A 613 -14.88 -35.99 -31.01
C ASN A 613 -13.54 -35.82 -31.79
N GLY A 614 -12.65 -36.84 -31.72
CA GLY A 614 -11.41 -36.89 -32.48
C GLY A 614 -10.19 -36.29 -31.79
N TYR A 615 -10.28 -35.92 -30.50
CA TYR A 615 -9.14 -35.45 -29.73
C TYR A 615 -8.35 -36.62 -29.11
N LYS A 616 -7.06 -36.39 -28.75
CA LYS A 616 -6.15 -37.43 -28.25
C LYS A 616 -6.61 -38.05 -26.92
N GLU A 617 -7.14 -37.21 -26.02
CA GLU A 617 -7.62 -37.56 -24.68
C GLU A 617 -8.87 -36.75 -24.34
N ASP A 618 -9.60 -37.20 -23.32
CA ASP A 618 -10.75 -36.46 -22.80
C ASP A 618 -10.25 -35.31 -21.93
N ALA A 619 -10.68 -34.09 -22.23
CA ALA A 619 -10.32 -32.92 -21.45
C ALA A 619 -11.01 -32.95 -20.08
N VAL A 620 -10.27 -32.59 -19.07
CA VAL A 620 -10.76 -32.58 -17.69
C VAL A 620 -10.47 -31.21 -17.07
N VAL A 621 -11.50 -30.55 -16.58
CA VAL A 621 -11.33 -29.35 -15.74
C VAL A 621 -10.93 -29.81 -14.35
N ILE A 622 -9.70 -29.50 -13.97
CA ILE A 622 -9.13 -29.93 -12.69
C ILE A 622 -9.35 -28.94 -11.56
N TYR A 623 -9.54 -27.66 -11.89
CA TYR A 623 -9.77 -26.59 -10.93
C TYR A 623 -10.36 -25.35 -11.60
N GLY A 624 -11.07 -24.53 -10.84
CA GLY A 624 -11.56 -23.22 -11.29
C GLY A 624 -11.80 -22.29 -10.09
N ASP A 625 -11.45 -21.04 -10.22
CA ASP A 625 -11.58 -20.07 -9.13
C ASP A 625 -12.11 -18.73 -9.66
N THR A 626 -13.37 -18.48 -9.38
CA THR A 626 -14.06 -17.22 -9.68
C THR A 626 -14.13 -16.90 -11.18
N ASP A 627 -13.02 -16.58 -11.83
CA ASP A 627 -12.88 -16.11 -13.21
C ASP A 627 -11.93 -16.96 -14.06
N SER A 628 -11.28 -17.95 -13.47
CA SER A 628 -10.32 -18.82 -14.17
C SER A 628 -10.68 -20.29 -14.12
N VAL A 629 -10.35 -21.02 -15.18
CA VAL A 629 -10.55 -22.47 -15.34
C VAL A 629 -9.24 -23.11 -15.77
N MET A 630 -8.83 -24.17 -15.07
CA MET A 630 -7.61 -24.92 -15.35
C MET A 630 -7.98 -26.26 -15.98
N VAL A 631 -7.54 -26.46 -17.22
CA VAL A 631 -7.93 -27.58 -18.08
C VAL A 631 -6.73 -28.46 -18.36
N LYS A 632 -6.88 -29.76 -18.09
CA LYS A 632 -5.99 -30.81 -18.58
C LYS A 632 -6.54 -31.38 -19.89
N PHE A 633 -5.88 -31.11 -21.01
CA PHE A 633 -6.24 -31.67 -22.33
C PHE A 633 -5.64 -33.06 -22.59
N GLY A 634 -4.74 -33.55 -21.73
CA GLY A 634 -4.09 -34.85 -21.87
C GLY A 634 -2.98 -34.93 -22.90
N VAL A 635 -2.61 -33.80 -23.50
CA VAL A 635 -1.47 -33.68 -24.42
C VAL A 635 -0.14 -33.59 -23.67
N LYS A 636 0.97 -33.96 -24.32
CA LYS A 636 2.30 -34.01 -23.71
C LYS A 636 3.16 -32.78 -24.00
N THR A 637 2.86 -32.03 -25.04
CA THR A 637 3.64 -30.86 -25.47
C THR A 637 2.99 -29.56 -25.03
N LEU A 638 3.81 -28.54 -24.79
CA LEU A 638 3.33 -27.20 -24.41
C LEU A 638 2.58 -26.54 -25.56
N GLU A 639 3.11 -26.71 -26.79
CA GLU A 639 2.55 -26.11 -28.00
C GLU A 639 1.12 -26.58 -28.23
N GLU A 640 0.89 -27.90 -28.23
CA GLU A 640 -0.46 -28.48 -28.41
C GLU A 640 -1.42 -28.01 -27.31
N SER A 641 -0.94 -27.93 -26.06
CA SER A 641 -1.76 -27.45 -24.93
C SER A 641 -2.13 -25.98 -25.09
N MET A 642 -1.21 -25.15 -25.59
CA MET A 642 -1.46 -23.72 -25.86
C MET A 642 -2.43 -23.51 -27.02
N GLU A 643 -2.33 -24.31 -28.09
CA GLU A 643 -3.26 -24.27 -29.21
C GLU A 643 -4.66 -24.67 -28.79
N LEU A 644 -4.82 -25.81 -28.11
CA LEU A 644 -6.10 -26.26 -27.59
C LEU A 644 -6.69 -25.27 -26.57
N GLY A 645 -5.84 -24.64 -25.77
CA GLY A 645 -6.26 -23.58 -24.84
C GLY A 645 -6.83 -22.34 -25.55
N ARG A 646 -6.19 -21.89 -26.63
CA ARG A 646 -6.69 -20.78 -27.47
C ARG A 646 -8.00 -21.16 -28.18
N GLU A 647 -8.04 -22.34 -28.79
CA GLU A 647 -9.25 -22.87 -29.42
C GLU A 647 -10.42 -22.96 -28.45
N ALA A 648 -10.16 -23.48 -27.24
CA ALA A 648 -11.18 -23.60 -26.20
C ALA A 648 -11.69 -22.22 -25.74
N ALA A 649 -10.78 -21.26 -25.56
CA ALA A 649 -11.12 -19.90 -25.18
C ALA A 649 -12.02 -19.22 -26.24
N GLU A 650 -11.70 -19.36 -27.52
CA GLU A 650 -12.50 -18.83 -28.63
C GLU A 650 -13.84 -19.54 -28.73
N PHE A 651 -13.87 -20.87 -28.68
CA PHE A 651 -15.08 -21.66 -28.71
C PHE A 651 -16.05 -21.28 -27.62
N VAL A 652 -15.60 -21.23 -26.37
CA VAL A 652 -16.47 -20.90 -25.24
C VAL A 652 -16.89 -19.42 -25.28
N THR A 653 -16.00 -18.50 -25.71
CA THR A 653 -16.34 -17.09 -25.94
C THR A 653 -17.50 -16.94 -26.93
N SER A 654 -17.54 -17.74 -27.99
CA SER A 654 -18.62 -17.68 -29.00
C SER A 654 -20.02 -18.00 -28.44
N LYS A 655 -20.08 -18.65 -27.26
CA LYS A 655 -21.34 -19.02 -26.58
C LYS A 655 -21.84 -17.95 -25.60
N PHE A 656 -21.00 -16.96 -25.26
CA PHE A 656 -21.38 -15.91 -24.33
C PHE A 656 -21.84 -14.63 -25.03
N VAL A 657 -22.65 -13.87 -24.30
CA VAL A 657 -23.07 -12.53 -24.72
C VAL A 657 -21.90 -11.56 -24.67
N LYS A 658 -21.68 -10.80 -25.74
CA LYS A 658 -20.66 -9.75 -25.75
C LYS A 658 -20.97 -8.69 -24.68
N PRO A 659 -19.97 -8.13 -23.97
CA PRO A 659 -18.53 -8.22 -24.20
C PRO A 659 -17.80 -9.33 -23.43
N ILE A 660 -18.49 -10.30 -22.86
CA ILE A 660 -17.89 -11.39 -22.11
C ILE A 660 -16.95 -12.20 -23.00
N LYS A 661 -15.70 -12.34 -22.58
CA LYS A 661 -14.65 -13.00 -23.32
C LYS A 661 -13.81 -13.87 -22.38
N LEU A 662 -13.65 -15.13 -22.73
CA LEU A 662 -12.68 -16.04 -22.13
C LEU A 662 -11.36 -15.93 -22.92
N GLU A 663 -10.23 -15.80 -22.25
CA GLU A 663 -8.91 -15.67 -22.86
C GLU A 663 -8.01 -16.81 -22.41
N PHE A 664 -7.17 -17.31 -23.31
CA PHE A 664 -6.05 -18.16 -22.92
C PHE A 664 -4.99 -17.28 -22.24
N GLU A 665 -4.62 -17.62 -20.99
CA GLU A 665 -3.65 -16.83 -20.21
C GLU A 665 -2.26 -17.46 -20.28
N LYS A 666 -2.14 -18.73 -19.88
CA LYS A 666 -0.85 -19.43 -19.69
C LYS A 666 -1.04 -20.94 -19.59
N VAL A 667 0.07 -21.67 -19.61
CA VAL A 667 0.11 -23.11 -19.31
C VAL A 667 1.01 -23.35 -18.11
N TYR A 668 0.58 -24.19 -17.18
CA TYR A 668 1.43 -24.70 -16.09
C TYR A 668 2.04 -26.05 -16.46
N TYR A 669 3.36 -26.21 -16.27
CA TYR A 669 4.06 -27.47 -16.56
C TYR A 669 5.42 -27.55 -15.85
N PRO A 670 5.60 -28.42 -14.83
CA PRO A 670 4.57 -29.19 -14.13
C PRO A 670 3.69 -28.35 -13.22
N TYR A 671 2.60 -28.95 -12.69
CA TYR A 671 1.64 -28.29 -11.84
C TYR A 671 1.30 -29.12 -10.62
N LEU A 672 1.35 -28.53 -9.43
CA LEU A 672 0.98 -29.13 -8.17
C LEU A 672 -0.27 -28.45 -7.61
N LEU A 673 -1.40 -29.15 -7.59
CA LEU A 673 -2.67 -28.66 -7.06
C LEU A 673 -2.94 -29.30 -5.69
N ILE A 674 -2.84 -28.48 -4.64
CA ILE A 674 -2.93 -28.92 -3.25
C ILE A 674 -4.37 -28.81 -2.74
N ASN A 675 -4.98 -27.65 -2.91
CA ASN A 675 -6.34 -27.34 -2.44
C ASN A 675 -6.89 -26.08 -3.10
N LYS A 676 -8.15 -25.72 -2.79
CA LYS A 676 -8.73 -24.41 -3.18
C LYS A 676 -7.77 -23.29 -2.82
N LYS A 677 -7.44 -22.44 -3.80
CA LYS A 677 -6.54 -21.27 -3.67
C LYS A 677 -5.10 -21.61 -3.21
N ARG A 678 -4.69 -22.91 -3.33
CA ARG A 678 -3.35 -23.37 -2.95
C ARG A 678 -2.76 -24.28 -4.02
N TYR A 679 -1.83 -23.75 -4.79
CA TYR A 679 -1.16 -24.47 -5.86
C TYR A 679 0.20 -23.85 -6.20
N ALA A 680 1.06 -24.63 -6.88
CA ALA A 680 2.32 -24.17 -7.41
C ALA A 680 2.57 -24.77 -8.80
N GLY A 681 3.27 -24.07 -9.66
CA GLY A 681 3.66 -24.58 -10.97
C GLY A 681 4.62 -23.66 -11.70
N LEU A 682 5.33 -24.18 -12.68
CA LEU A 682 6.06 -23.36 -13.64
C LEU A 682 5.08 -22.94 -14.73
N TYR A 683 4.92 -21.66 -14.96
CA TYR A 683 4.04 -21.22 -16.01
C TYR A 683 4.79 -20.73 -17.25
N PHE A 684 4.16 -20.94 -18.37
CA PHE A 684 4.65 -20.63 -19.70
C PHE A 684 3.63 -19.76 -20.44
N THR A 685 4.08 -18.62 -20.95
CA THR A 685 3.33 -17.81 -21.92
C THR A 685 3.83 -18.10 -23.35
N LYS A 686 5.07 -18.62 -23.45
CA LYS A 686 5.69 -19.13 -24.68
C LYS A 686 6.25 -20.53 -24.42
N PRO A 687 6.33 -21.40 -25.45
CA PRO A 687 6.75 -22.78 -25.26
C PRO A 687 8.25 -22.96 -24.95
N GLU A 688 9.12 -22.01 -25.36
CA GLU A 688 10.58 -22.18 -25.32
C GLU A 688 11.14 -22.12 -23.90
N LYS A 689 10.57 -21.27 -23.02
CA LYS A 689 11.09 -21.04 -21.68
C LYS A 689 9.96 -20.72 -20.71
N TYR A 690 10.04 -21.25 -19.48
CA TYR A 690 9.13 -20.82 -18.40
C TYR A 690 9.40 -19.38 -17.98
N ASP A 691 8.34 -18.63 -17.69
CA ASP A 691 8.45 -17.24 -17.24
C ASP A 691 8.90 -17.16 -15.78
N LYS A 692 8.24 -17.89 -14.91
CA LYS A 692 8.61 -18.03 -13.50
C LYS A 692 7.86 -19.18 -12.80
N MET A 693 8.29 -19.53 -11.60
CA MET A 693 7.52 -20.37 -10.68
C MET A 693 6.44 -19.53 -9.99
N ASP A 694 5.19 -19.89 -10.17
CA ASP A 694 4.02 -19.25 -9.55
C ASP A 694 3.52 -20.08 -8.36
N CYS A 695 3.46 -19.47 -7.17
CA CYS A 695 2.98 -20.09 -5.94
C CYS A 695 1.82 -19.29 -5.40
N LYS A 696 0.65 -19.91 -5.23
CA LYS A 696 -0.56 -19.25 -4.70
C LYS A 696 -0.98 -19.88 -3.38
N GLY A 697 -1.15 -19.04 -2.36
CA GLY A 697 -1.66 -19.43 -1.04
C GLY A 697 -0.80 -20.42 -0.26
N ILE A 698 0.43 -20.68 -0.70
CA ILE A 698 1.40 -21.56 -0.06
C ILE A 698 2.24 -20.76 0.94
N GLU A 699 2.85 -21.44 1.88
CA GLU A 699 3.62 -20.85 2.98
C GLU A 699 4.87 -20.09 2.53
N THR A 700 5.32 -20.29 1.30
CA THR A 700 6.44 -19.54 0.67
C THR A 700 6.20 -18.03 0.54
N VAL A 701 4.94 -17.62 0.36
CA VAL A 701 4.55 -16.21 0.13
C VAL A 701 3.86 -15.57 1.36
N ARG A 702 3.63 -16.31 2.41
CA ARG A 702 2.92 -15.85 3.61
C ARG A 702 3.89 -15.38 4.68
N ARG A 703 3.74 -14.13 5.13
CA ARG A 703 4.59 -13.50 6.15
C ARG A 703 4.31 -13.94 7.60
N ASP A 704 3.26 -14.73 7.85
CA ASP A 704 2.85 -15.22 9.17
C ASP A 704 3.48 -16.59 9.54
N ASN A 705 4.38 -17.11 8.71
CA ASN A 705 5.16 -18.32 8.95
C ASN A 705 6.61 -17.98 9.29
N CYS A 706 7.31 -18.90 9.97
CA CYS A 706 8.74 -18.71 10.23
C CYS A 706 9.57 -18.93 8.94
N PRO A 707 10.75 -18.28 8.82
CA PRO A 707 11.60 -18.40 7.63
C PRO A 707 12.01 -19.85 7.30
N LEU A 708 12.19 -20.71 8.30
CA LEU A 708 12.47 -22.13 8.10
C LEU A 708 11.44 -22.81 7.20
N ILE A 709 10.15 -22.56 7.46
CA ILE A 709 9.07 -23.16 6.66
C ILE A 709 9.10 -22.61 5.25
N SER A 710 9.20 -21.29 5.13
CA SER A 710 9.21 -20.63 3.82
C SER A 710 10.36 -21.12 2.95
N ASN A 711 11.57 -21.18 3.49
CA ASN A 711 12.77 -21.64 2.79
C ASN A 711 12.67 -23.13 2.43
N MET A 712 12.25 -23.96 3.39
CA MET A 712 12.11 -25.39 3.15
C MET A 712 11.07 -25.71 2.09
N MET A 713 9.91 -25.02 2.14
CA MET A 713 8.87 -25.17 1.14
C MET A 713 9.32 -24.69 -0.23
N SER A 714 10.03 -23.57 -0.31
CA SER A 714 10.60 -23.06 -1.56
C SER A 714 11.58 -24.04 -2.18
N THR A 715 12.52 -24.60 -1.40
CA THR A 715 13.50 -25.57 -1.88
C THR A 715 12.84 -26.89 -2.29
N CYS A 716 11.86 -27.39 -1.52
CA CYS A 716 11.11 -28.58 -1.91
C CYS A 716 10.36 -28.36 -3.23
N LEU A 717 9.69 -27.21 -3.40
CA LEU A 717 8.99 -26.88 -4.65
C LEU A 717 9.96 -26.72 -5.81
N GLN A 718 11.13 -26.12 -5.61
CA GLN A 718 12.19 -26.02 -6.64
C GLN A 718 12.62 -27.41 -7.11
N LYS A 719 12.94 -28.31 -6.18
CA LYS A 719 13.31 -29.71 -6.50
C LYS A 719 12.19 -30.48 -7.21
N LEU A 720 10.95 -30.29 -6.79
CA LEU A 720 9.79 -30.98 -7.39
C LEU A 720 9.43 -30.43 -8.77
N LEU A 721 9.46 -29.12 -8.97
CA LEU A 721 8.94 -28.48 -10.17
C LEU A 721 10.03 -28.17 -11.20
N ILE A 722 11.20 -27.69 -10.78
CA ILE A 722 12.32 -27.35 -11.67
C ILE A 722 13.21 -28.56 -11.90
N ASP A 723 13.75 -29.15 -10.83
CA ASP A 723 14.70 -30.26 -10.92
C ASP A 723 14.02 -31.58 -11.27
N ARG A 724 12.69 -31.69 -11.05
CA ARG A 724 11.87 -32.89 -11.25
C ARG A 724 12.39 -34.10 -10.46
N ASP A 725 12.91 -33.84 -9.26
CA ASP A 725 13.50 -34.81 -8.34
C ASP A 725 12.68 -34.92 -7.03
N PRO A 726 11.64 -35.77 -6.99
CA PRO A 726 10.85 -36.01 -5.79
C PRO A 726 11.67 -36.62 -4.64
N ASP A 727 12.61 -37.53 -4.95
CA ASP A 727 13.42 -38.22 -3.93
C ASP A 727 14.41 -37.26 -3.28
N GLY A 728 15.04 -36.37 -4.06
CA GLY A 728 15.87 -35.30 -3.55
C GLY A 728 15.11 -34.32 -2.68
N ALA A 729 13.84 -34.01 -3.00
CA ALA A 729 12.98 -33.17 -2.17
C ALA A 729 12.65 -33.85 -0.83
N ILE A 730 12.36 -35.16 -0.83
CA ILE A 730 12.09 -35.96 0.38
C ILE A 730 13.34 -36.02 1.28
N ASN A 731 14.51 -36.31 0.69
CA ASN A 731 15.76 -36.37 1.43
C ASN A 731 16.12 -35.03 2.06
N TYR A 732 15.96 -33.93 1.32
CA TYR A 732 16.13 -32.57 1.85
C TYR A 732 15.20 -32.29 3.04
N ALA A 733 13.90 -32.62 2.91
CA ALA A 733 12.94 -32.44 3.99
C ALA A 733 13.32 -33.24 5.24
N LYS A 734 13.74 -34.49 5.10
CA LYS A 734 14.24 -35.34 6.20
C LYS A 734 15.48 -34.75 6.87
N GLN A 735 16.40 -34.23 6.08
CA GLN A 735 17.61 -33.60 6.60
C GLN A 735 17.27 -32.36 7.45
N MET A 736 16.40 -31.49 6.93
CA MET A 736 15.97 -30.29 7.67
C MET A 736 15.22 -30.62 8.95
N ILE A 737 14.41 -31.67 8.97
CA ILE A 737 13.75 -32.17 10.19
C ILE A 737 14.80 -32.65 11.20
N SER A 738 15.81 -33.42 10.75
CA SER A 738 16.89 -33.88 11.61
C SER A 738 17.71 -32.71 12.18
N ASP A 739 18.00 -31.71 11.36
CA ASP A 739 18.73 -30.50 11.79
C ASP A 739 17.94 -29.69 12.82
N LEU A 740 16.61 -29.59 12.65
CA LEU A 740 15.71 -28.98 13.64
C LEU A 740 15.77 -29.73 14.97
N LEU A 741 15.60 -31.04 14.95
CA LEU A 741 15.59 -31.88 16.15
C LEU A 741 16.96 -31.98 16.83
N CYS A 742 18.04 -31.74 16.10
CA CYS A 742 19.42 -31.66 16.61
C CYS A 742 19.83 -30.25 17.08
N ASN A 743 18.90 -29.27 17.08
CA ASN A 743 19.18 -27.87 17.45
C ASN A 743 20.29 -27.23 16.59
N ARG A 744 20.35 -27.57 15.30
CA ARG A 744 21.28 -26.98 14.34
C ARG A 744 20.69 -25.78 13.59
N ILE A 745 19.38 -25.59 13.68
CA ILE A 745 18.67 -24.49 13.03
C ILE A 745 18.86 -23.21 13.86
N ASP A 746 19.26 -22.13 13.19
CA ASP A 746 19.42 -20.84 13.85
C ASP A 746 18.05 -20.28 14.30
N ILE A 747 18.04 -19.58 15.44
CA ILE A 747 16.82 -18.99 16.00
C ILE A 747 16.15 -18.02 15.03
N SER A 748 16.93 -17.31 14.20
CA SER A 748 16.42 -16.39 13.19
C SER A 748 15.47 -17.06 12.19
N GLN A 749 15.67 -18.36 11.94
CA GLN A 749 14.82 -19.16 11.07
C GLN A 749 13.51 -19.64 11.75
N LEU A 750 13.43 -19.51 13.07
CA LEU A 750 12.30 -19.98 13.87
C LEU A 750 11.36 -18.87 14.34
N VAL A 751 11.72 -17.60 14.10
CA VAL A 751 10.91 -16.45 14.48
C VAL A 751 9.63 -16.40 13.65
N ILE A 752 8.50 -16.30 14.35
CA ILE A 752 7.16 -16.11 13.76
C ILE A 752 6.73 -14.67 14.04
N THR A 753 6.22 -13.95 13.05
CA THR A 753 5.73 -12.59 13.25
C THR A 753 4.25 -12.48 12.94
N LYS A 754 3.48 -11.85 13.83
CA LYS A 754 2.06 -11.56 13.62
C LYS A 754 1.73 -10.13 14.01
N GLU A 755 0.86 -9.51 13.23
CA GLU A 755 0.40 -8.15 13.45
C GLU A 755 -0.63 -8.08 14.58
N LEU A 756 -0.53 -7.08 15.43
CA LEU A 756 -1.49 -6.77 16.50
C LEU A 756 -2.60 -5.87 15.92
N THR A 757 -3.63 -6.49 15.35
CA THR A 757 -4.68 -5.76 14.59
C THR A 757 -5.84 -5.26 15.44
N LYS A 758 -5.99 -5.75 16.68
CA LYS A 758 -7.11 -5.41 17.59
C LYS A 758 -6.61 -5.28 19.02
N ASN A 759 -7.31 -4.51 19.85
CA ASN A 759 -7.05 -4.46 21.29
C ASN A 759 -7.58 -5.71 22.01
N ASP A 760 -8.76 -6.19 21.61
CA ASP A 760 -9.42 -7.37 22.18
C ASP A 760 -9.62 -8.46 21.14
N TYR A 761 -9.29 -9.67 21.53
CA TYR A 761 -9.42 -10.87 20.72
C TYR A 761 -10.34 -11.89 21.42
N ALA A 762 -11.29 -12.45 20.69
CA ALA A 762 -12.22 -13.47 21.21
C ALA A 762 -11.51 -14.71 21.75
N ALA A 763 -10.33 -15.05 21.23
CA ALA A 763 -9.50 -16.17 21.69
C ALA A 763 -8.08 -15.69 22.02
N LYS A 764 -7.45 -16.28 23.03
CA LYS A 764 -6.07 -15.98 23.40
C LYS A 764 -5.10 -16.37 22.27
N GLN A 765 -4.27 -15.40 21.85
CA GLN A 765 -3.30 -15.55 20.76
C GLN A 765 -1.88 -15.40 21.31
N ALA A 766 -0.92 -16.13 20.75
CA ALA A 766 0.48 -16.14 21.19
C ALA A 766 1.13 -14.73 21.15
N HIS A 767 0.97 -13.99 20.07
CA HIS A 767 1.50 -12.64 19.88
C HIS A 767 0.86 -11.61 20.83
N VAL A 768 -0.43 -11.75 21.14
CA VAL A 768 -1.15 -10.85 22.07
C VAL A 768 -0.68 -11.09 23.52
N GLU A 769 -0.59 -12.36 23.93
CA GLU A 769 -0.09 -12.69 25.28
C GLU A 769 1.37 -12.29 25.46
N LEU A 770 2.19 -12.41 24.41
CA LEU A 770 3.56 -11.90 24.44
C LEU A 770 3.62 -10.38 24.52
N ALA A 771 2.84 -9.66 23.72
CA ALA A 771 2.76 -8.20 23.80
C ALA A 771 2.39 -7.73 25.23
N ASN A 772 1.45 -8.43 25.87
CA ASN A 772 1.08 -8.19 27.26
C ASN A 772 2.22 -8.49 28.26
N LYS A 773 2.99 -9.57 28.02
CA LYS A 773 4.20 -9.87 28.82
C LYS A 773 5.25 -8.79 28.65
N MET A 774 5.52 -8.35 27.43
CA MET A 774 6.48 -7.30 27.12
C MET A 774 6.07 -5.98 27.79
N LYS A 775 4.79 -5.61 27.70
CA LYS A 775 4.25 -4.41 28.36
C LYS A 775 4.42 -4.43 29.88
N LYS A 776 4.37 -5.60 30.52
CA LYS A 776 4.63 -5.76 31.97
C LYS A 776 6.11 -5.67 32.31
N ARG A 777 7.02 -6.03 31.39
CA ARG A 777 8.48 -5.93 31.59
C ARG A 777 8.97 -4.51 31.34
N ASP A 778 8.55 -3.94 30.22
CA ASP A 778 8.86 -2.59 29.79
C ASP A 778 7.75 -2.03 28.90
N ALA A 779 7.02 -1.05 29.41
CA ALA A 779 5.91 -0.44 28.67
C ALA A 779 6.37 0.42 27.49
N GLY A 780 7.61 0.92 27.50
CA GLY A 780 8.15 1.80 26.47
C GLY A 780 8.48 1.07 25.17
N THR A 781 9.01 -0.15 25.28
CA THR A 781 9.42 -0.97 24.13
C THR A 781 8.37 -2.00 23.69
N ALA A 782 7.21 -2.04 24.37
CA ALA A 782 6.15 -3.00 24.07
C ALA A 782 5.46 -2.67 22.73
N PRO A 783 5.13 -3.70 21.94
CA PRO A 783 4.40 -3.53 20.67
C PRO A 783 3.06 -2.82 20.87
N LYS A 784 2.73 -1.90 19.95
CA LYS A 784 1.47 -1.15 19.89
C LYS A 784 0.52 -1.77 18.85
N LEU A 785 -0.71 -1.28 18.81
CA LEU A 785 -1.68 -1.66 17.77
C LEU A 785 -1.13 -1.28 16.39
N GLY A 786 -1.18 -2.22 15.45
CA GLY A 786 -0.58 -2.08 14.11
C GLY A 786 0.84 -2.68 14.01
N ASP A 787 1.54 -2.87 15.13
CA ASP A 787 2.90 -3.43 15.10
C ASP A 787 2.88 -4.95 14.88
N ARG A 788 3.93 -5.45 14.25
CA ARG A 788 4.18 -6.89 14.15
C ARG A 788 4.97 -7.36 15.36
N VAL A 789 4.45 -8.38 16.03
CA VAL A 789 5.05 -9.00 17.22
C VAL A 789 5.83 -10.24 16.81
N PRO A 790 7.17 -10.22 16.86
CA PRO A 790 8.00 -11.39 16.63
C PRO A 790 8.02 -12.27 17.89
N TYR A 791 7.91 -13.57 17.72
CA TYR A 791 7.99 -14.52 18.82
C TYR A 791 8.57 -15.88 18.38
N VAL A 792 9.11 -16.59 19.35
CA VAL A 792 9.48 -18.01 19.24
C VAL A 792 8.76 -18.79 20.33
N LEU A 793 8.59 -20.11 20.10
CA LEU A 793 7.92 -20.98 21.06
C LEU A 793 8.96 -21.74 21.89
N CYS A 794 8.90 -21.54 23.19
CA CYS A 794 9.84 -22.12 24.15
C CYS A 794 9.29 -23.37 24.81
N SER A 795 10.19 -24.24 25.23
CA SER A 795 9.86 -25.43 26.04
C SER A 795 9.24 -24.99 27.36
N ALA A 796 8.14 -25.62 27.74
CA ALA A 796 7.42 -25.33 28.99
C ALA A 796 6.95 -26.63 29.63
N ALA A 797 6.32 -26.54 30.82
CA ALA A 797 5.75 -27.68 31.50
C ALA A 797 4.73 -28.44 30.64
N LYS A 798 4.58 -29.72 30.86
CA LYS A 798 3.62 -30.59 30.15
C LYS A 798 2.22 -29.97 30.27
N ASN A 799 1.46 -29.94 29.17
CA ASN A 799 0.12 -29.34 29.04
C ASN A 799 0.04 -27.81 29.08
N THR A 800 1.15 -27.08 29.01
CA THR A 800 1.11 -25.61 28.87
C THR A 800 0.53 -25.23 27.49
N PRO A 801 -0.52 -24.39 27.42
CA PRO A 801 -1.08 -23.91 26.15
C PRO A 801 -0.04 -23.22 25.27
N ALA A 802 -0.14 -23.40 23.94
CA ALA A 802 0.84 -22.84 23.00
C ALA A 802 0.99 -21.32 23.08
N TYR A 803 -0.10 -20.59 23.34
CA TYR A 803 -0.06 -19.12 23.46
C TYR A 803 0.75 -18.63 24.68
N MET A 804 0.91 -19.46 25.71
CA MET A 804 1.74 -19.14 26.88
C MET A 804 3.24 -19.42 26.64
N LYS A 805 3.57 -20.32 25.69
CA LYS A 805 4.95 -20.70 25.35
C LYS A 805 5.67 -19.65 24.52
N ALA A 806 4.94 -18.64 24.01
CA ALA A 806 5.52 -17.58 23.20
C ALA A 806 6.43 -16.66 24.03
N GLU A 807 7.62 -16.34 23.48
CA GLU A 807 8.59 -15.47 24.09
C GLU A 807 9.33 -14.63 23.03
N ASP A 808 9.85 -13.44 23.45
CA ASP A 808 10.65 -12.58 22.58
C ASP A 808 11.96 -13.26 22.19
N PRO A 809 12.31 -13.32 20.89
CA PRO A 809 13.53 -13.96 20.43
C PRO A 809 14.82 -13.40 21.08
N ILE A 810 14.87 -12.10 21.33
CA ILE A 810 16.01 -11.45 22.00
C ILE A 810 16.12 -11.95 23.44
N TYR A 811 15.01 -11.95 24.16
CA TYR A 811 14.97 -12.47 25.52
C TYR A 811 15.40 -13.94 25.62
N VAL A 812 15.01 -14.75 24.62
CA VAL A 812 15.41 -16.16 24.52
C VAL A 812 16.90 -16.33 24.32
N LEU A 813 17.53 -15.49 23.47
CA LEU A 813 18.97 -15.48 23.25
C LEU A 813 19.72 -15.08 24.53
N GLU A 814 19.35 -13.97 25.16
CA GLU A 814 20.00 -13.42 26.37
C GLU A 814 19.92 -14.39 27.54
N ASN A 815 18.80 -15.06 27.72
CA ASN A 815 18.53 -15.93 28.85
C ASN A 815 18.73 -17.42 28.53
N SER A 816 19.15 -17.77 27.31
CA SER A 816 19.35 -19.16 26.84
C SER A 816 18.11 -20.06 27.12
N VAL A 817 16.92 -19.54 26.83
CA VAL A 817 15.67 -20.28 27.04
C VAL A 817 15.55 -21.38 25.99
N PRO A 818 15.28 -22.65 26.34
CA PRO A 818 15.20 -23.75 25.39
C PRO A 818 13.96 -23.61 24.48
N ILE A 819 14.14 -23.80 23.17
CA ILE A 819 13.08 -23.75 22.17
C ILE A 819 12.34 -25.11 22.12
N ASP A 820 11.04 -25.09 21.85
CA ASP A 820 10.20 -26.28 21.70
C ASP A 820 10.22 -26.80 20.25
N PHE A 821 11.27 -27.49 19.85
CA PHE A 821 11.44 -28.04 18.49
C PHE A 821 10.35 -29.04 18.09
N ASN A 822 9.80 -29.79 19.05
CA ASN A 822 8.68 -30.71 18.77
C ASN A 822 7.43 -29.93 18.35
N TYR A 823 7.17 -28.78 18.98
CA TYR A 823 6.07 -27.92 18.55
C TYR A 823 6.26 -27.43 17.12
N TYR A 824 7.47 -27.02 16.74
CA TYR A 824 7.76 -26.61 15.37
C TYR A 824 7.55 -27.76 14.39
N LEU A 825 8.00 -28.95 14.71
CA LEU A 825 7.79 -30.12 13.85
C LEU A 825 6.30 -30.45 13.70
N GLU A 826 5.58 -30.58 14.80
CA GLU A 826 4.20 -31.07 14.80
C GLU A 826 3.19 -30.04 14.29
N ASN A 827 3.35 -28.78 14.69
CA ASN A 827 2.35 -27.72 14.44
C ASN A 827 2.73 -26.76 13.30
N GLN A 828 4.00 -26.62 12.98
CA GLN A 828 4.46 -25.67 11.97
C GLN A 828 4.90 -26.37 10.67
N LEU A 829 5.69 -27.44 10.74
CA LEU A 829 6.25 -28.13 9.57
C LEU A 829 5.39 -29.26 9.02
N SER A 830 4.80 -30.06 9.90
CA SER A 830 4.07 -31.28 9.52
C SER A 830 2.98 -31.01 8.49
N LYS A 831 2.04 -30.13 8.80
CA LYS A 831 0.91 -29.82 7.92
C LYS A 831 1.29 -29.20 6.57
N PRO A 832 2.23 -28.22 6.48
CA PRO A 832 2.70 -27.75 5.20
C PRO A 832 3.38 -28.81 4.34
N LEU A 833 4.26 -29.63 4.93
CA LEU A 833 4.95 -30.70 4.22
C LEU A 833 3.98 -31.76 3.69
N LEU A 834 3.10 -32.25 4.53
CA LEU A 834 2.11 -33.25 4.11
C LEU A 834 1.27 -32.73 2.93
N ARG A 835 0.85 -31.47 2.96
CA ARG A 835 0.09 -30.86 1.84
C ARG A 835 0.82 -30.89 0.50
N ILE A 836 2.15 -30.71 0.48
CA ILE A 836 2.94 -30.82 -0.77
C ILE A 836 3.14 -32.26 -1.20
N PHE A 837 3.43 -33.14 -0.25
CA PHE A 837 3.87 -34.51 -0.56
C PHE A 837 2.73 -35.54 -0.65
N GLU A 838 1.58 -35.34 0.01
CA GLU A 838 0.39 -36.20 -0.13
C GLU A 838 -0.09 -36.33 -1.59
N PRO A 839 -0.15 -35.27 -2.43
CA PRO A 839 -0.50 -35.43 -3.84
C PRO A 839 0.46 -36.30 -4.66
N ILE A 840 1.70 -36.51 -4.17
CA ILE A 840 2.78 -37.24 -4.85
C ILE A 840 2.92 -38.67 -4.27
N LEU A 841 2.90 -38.81 -2.94
CA LEU A 841 3.22 -40.04 -2.21
C LEU A 841 1.98 -40.75 -1.66
N GLY A 842 0.80 -40.08 -1.72
CA GLY A 842 -0.43 -40.59 -1.12
C GLY A 842 -0.31 -40.75 0.40
N GLU A 843 -0.98 -41.78 0.96
CA GLU A 843 -1.02 -42.08 2.40
C GLU A 843 0.35 -42.38 3.03
N LYS A 844 1.35 -42.68 2.22
CA LYS A 844 2.73 -42.98 2.69
C LYS A 844 3.49 -41.73 3.09
N ALA A 845 3.03 -40.52 2.72
CA ALA A 845 3.75 -39.25 2.95
C ALA A 845 4.08 -39.03 4.43
N GLU A 846 3.12 -39.24 5.33
CA GLU A 846 3.33 -39.09 6.77
C GLU A 846 4.36 -40.04 7.34
N SER A 847 4.28 -41.33 6.94
CA SER A 847 5.21 -42.35 7.42
C SER A 847 6.64 -42.12 6.93
N LEU A 848 6.79 -41.70 5.69
CA LEU A 848 8.09 -41.46 5.07
C LEU A 848 8.79 -40.18 5.57
N LEU A 849 8.03 -39.10 5.81
CA LEU A 849 8.58 -37.79 6.16
C LEU A 849 8.68 -37.57 7.68
N LEU A 850 7.68 -37.96 8.44
CA LEU A 850 7.53 -37.58 9.85
C LEU A 850 7.83 -38.74 10.84
N LYS A 851 7.50 -39.99 10.47
CA LYS A 851 7.66 -41.16 11.36
C LYS A 851 8.96 -41.93 11.11
N GLY A 852 9.82 -41.47 10.19
CA GLY A 852 11.13 -42.09 9.93
C GLY A 852 12.12 -41.92 11.08
N GLU A 853 13.28 -42.61 10.97
CA GLU A 853 14.41 -42.46 11.90
C GLU A 853 15.07 -41.09 11.69
N HIS A 854 14.65 -40.13 12.51
CA HIS A 854 15.31 -38.82 12.56
C HIS A 854 16.38 -38.81 13.64
N THR A 855 17.55 -38.32 13.33
CA THR A 855 18.61 -38.09 14.31
C THR A 855 18.16 -37.09 15.35
N ARG A 856 18.24 -37.45 16.64
CA ARG A 856 17.86 -36.59 17.77
C ARG A 856 19.05 -36.46 18.71
N THR A 857 19.46 -35.27 19.05
CA THR A 857 20.42 -35.02 20.13
C THR A 857 19.70 -34.39 21.31
N LYS A 858 19.86 -34.98 22.47
CA LYS A 858 19.45 -34.34 23.74
C LYS A 858 20.46 -33.25 24.10
N ALA A 859 20.33 -32.07 23.53
CA ALA A 859 21.08 -30.92 23.99
C ALA A 859 20.49 -30.47 25.33
N MET A 860 21.23 -30.62 26.41
CA MET A 860 20.87 -30.02 27.71
C MET A 860 21.21 -28.52 27.65
N VAL A 861 20.23 -27.73 27.27
CA VAL A 861 20.33 -26.26 27.38
C VAL A 861 19.93 -25.89 28.80
N THR A 862 20.88 -25.39 29.58
CA THR A 862 20.61 -24.87 30.92
C THR A 862 20.13 -23.42 30.79
N SER A 863 18.83 -23.20 31.02
CA SER A 863 18.25 -21.86 31.06
C SER A 863 18.91 -21.01 32.19
N LYS A 864 19.22 -19.77 31.87
CA LYS A 864 19.69 -18.78 32.87
C LYS A 864 18.55 -18.25 33.75
N VAL A 865 17.32 -18.60 33.45
CA VAL A 865 16.11 -18.12 34.14
C VAL A 865 15.44 -19.27 34.90
N GLY A 866 15.42 -19.14 36.22
CA GLY A 866 14.71 -20.04 37.13
C GLY A 866 14.94 -19.62 38.59
N ALA A 867 14.00 -19.92 39.47
CA ALA A 867 14.08 -19.51 40.90
C ALA A 867 15.36 -20.03 41.58
N LEU A 868 15.94 -21.13 41.09
CA LEU A 868 17.20 -21.67 41.61
C LEU A 868 18.45 -21.08 40.95
N ALA A 869 18.34 -20.49 39.75
CA ALA A 869 19.50 -19.91 39.06
C ALA A 869 20.07 -18.68 39.74
N ALA A 870 19.22 -17.90 40.45
CA ALA A 870 19.63 -16.73 41.22
C ALA A 870 20.46 -17.12 42.49
N PHE A 871 20.33 -18.33 42.97
CA PHE A 871 21.01 -18.80 44.18
C PHE A 871 22.25 -19.66 43.89
N THR A 872 22.52 -20.07 42.64
CA THR A 872 23.69 -20.85 42.27
C THR A 872 24.81 -19.97 41.75
N LYS A 873 25.89 -19.80 42.53
CA LYS A 873 27.14 -19.27 41.97
C LYS A 873 27.68 -20.22 40.91
N LYS A 874 27.82 -19.73 39.68
CA LYS A 874 28.37 -20.49 38.57
C LYS A 874 29.85 -20.79 38.85
N LYS A 875 30.18 -22.06 39.15
CA LYS A 875 31.55 -22.47 39.32
C LYS A 875 32.27 -22.49 37.98
N GLU A 876 33.47 -21.90 37.98
CA GLU A 876 34.33 -21.89 36.82
C GLU A 876 34.80 -23.33 36.48
N LYS A 877 34.91 -23.62 35.17
CA LYS A 877 35.36 -24.94 34.68
C LYS A 877 36.67 -24.76 33.92
N CYS A 878 37.51 -25.75 34.02
CA CYS A 878 38.74 -25.84 33.21
C CYS A 878 38.35 -25.85 31.71
N ILE A 879 39.00 -25.01 30.92
CA ILE A 879 38.68 -24.90 29.47
C ILE A 879 39.02 -26.21 28.72
N GLY A 880 40.07 -26.93 29.12
CA GLY A 880 40.46 -28.20 28.52
C GLY A 880 39.51 -29.35 28.87
N CYS A 881 39.58 -29.85 30.11
CA CYS A 881 38.88 -31.06 30.56
C CYS A 881 37.46 -30.82 31.10
N LYS A 882 36.98 -29.56 31.20
CA LYS A 882 35.68 -29.15 31.73
C LYS A 882 35.43 -29.50 33.21
N THR A 883 36.43 -29.95 33.95
CA THR A 883 36.32 -30.20 35.39
C THR A 883 36.08 -28.91 36.14
N VAL A 884 35.29 -28.94 37.19
CA VAL A 884 35.01 -27.78 38.06
C VAL A 884 36.25 -27.35 38.78
N MET A 885 36.62 -26.08 38.65
CA MET A 885 37.77 -25.49 39.32
C MET A 885 37.43 -25.12 40.78
N PRO A 886 38.44 -25.12 41.69
CA PRO A 886 38.27 -24.62 43.05
C PRO A 886 37.75 -23.20 43.07
N ASN A 887 37.01 -22.83 44.13
CA ASN A 887 36.47 -21.48 44.27
C ASN A 887 37.61 -20.46 44.29
N ASP A 888 37.44 -19.32 43.59
CA ASP A 888 38.36 -18.17 43.51
C ASP A 888 39.60 -18.31 42.60
N THR A 889 39.73 -19.36 41.79
CA THR A 889 40.80 -19.41 40.76
C THR A 889 40.32 -18.75 39.46
N LYS A 890 40.95 -17.62 39.12
CA LYS A 890 40.77 -16.98 37.76
C LYS A 890 41.52 -17.74 36.66
N LYS A 891 42.12 -18.89 36.95
CA LYS A 891 42.91 -19.67 36.01
C LYS A 891 42.05 -20.27 34.90
N ALA A 892 42.59 -20.32 33.67
CA ALA A 892 41.92 -20.92 32.52
C ALA A 892 41.86 -22.45 32.59
N LEU A 893 42.94 -23.06 33.14
CA LEU A 893 43.20 -24.49 33.12
C LEU A 893 43.44 -25.05 34.50
N CYS A 894 43.13 -26.31 34.72
CA CYS A 894 43.56 -27.07 35.89
C CYS A 894 45.04 -27.53 35.72
N ASP A 895 45.68 -27.89 36.79
CA ASP A 895 47.11 -28.27 36.80
C ASP A 895 47.42 -29.44 35.84
N HIS A 896 46.49 -30.32 35.60
CA HIS A 896 46.62 -31.39 34.60
C HIS A 896 46.60 -30.89 33.14
N CYS A 897 45.73 -29.91 32.81
CA CYS A 897 45.61 -29.36 31.46
C CYS A 897 46.66 -28.27 31.16
N LEU A 898 47.31 -27.74 32.19
CA LEU A 898 48.35 -26.70 32.06
C LEU A 898 49.54 -27.15 31.17
N LYS A 899 49.84 -28.47 31.12
CA LYS A 899 50.86 -29.04 30.23
C LYS A 899 50.59 -28.81 28.74
N ASN A 900 49.34 -28.64 28.36
CA ASN A 900 48.92 -28.42 26.97
C ASN A 900 48.36 -27.02 26.77
N GLU A 901 48.73 -26.04 27.56
CA GLU A 901 48.18 -24.66 27.59
C GLU A 901 48.29 -24.01 26.22
N GLY A 902 49.43 -24.02 25.57
CA GLY A 902 49.66 -23.39 24.26
C GLY A 902 48.72 -23.94 23.19
N GLN A 903 48.50 -25.26 23.13
CA GLN A 903 47.61 -25.87 22.15
C GLN A 903 46.13 -25.53 22.41
N LEU A 904 45.73 -25.51 23.67
CA LEU A 904 44.38 -25.13 24.05
C LEU A 904 44.13 -23.64 23.80
N TYR A 905 45.10 -22.78 24.11
CA TYR A 905 45.03 -21.35 23.80
C TYR A 905 44.88 -21.09 22.31
N ILE A 906 45.72 -21.68 21.47
CA ILE A 906 45.62 -21.55 20.00
C ILE A 906 44.25 -22.01 19.52
N THR A 907 43.73 -23.12 20.06
CA THR A 907 42.37 -23.62 19.69
C THR A 907 41.27 -22.61 20.02
N GLU A 908 41.32 -21.99 21.18
CA GLU A 908 40.34 -21.01 21.58
C GLU A 908 40.48 -19.67 20.81
N VAL A 909 41.72 -19.25 20.52
CA VAL A 909 41.96 -18.07 19.66
C VAL A 909 41.51 -18.34 18.22
N PHE A 910 41.68 -19.54 17.70
CA PHE A 910 41.17 -19.87 16.36
C PHE A 910 39.65 -19.81 16.30
N LYS A 911 38.95 -20.29 17.34
CA LYS A 911 37.48 -20.12 17.45
C LYS A 911 37.07 -18.65 17.52
N LEU A 912 37.82 -17.85 18.28
CA LEU A 912 37.58 -16.40 18.38
C LEU A 912 37.68 -15.75 16.99
N ARG A 913 38.74 -16.02 16.24
CA ARG A 913 38.93 -15.50 14.89
C ARG A 913 37.78 -15.90 13.92
N GLN A 914 37.34 -17.16 14.00
CA GLN A 914 36.20 -17.63 13.18
C GLN A 914 34.91 -16.88 13.53
N LEU A 915 34.66 -16.58 14.81
CA LEU A 915 33.50 -15.81 15.24
C LEU A 915 33.63 -14.34 14.81
N GLN A 916 34.82 -13.74 14.91
CA GLN A 916 35.09 -12.39 14.44
C GLN A 916 34.84 -12.26 12.94
N GLU A 917 35.31 -13.20 12.11
CA GLU A 917 35.09 -13.21 10.68
C GLU A 917 33.58 -13.31 10.35
N ARG A 918 32.87 -14.22 11.00
CA ARG A 918 31.40 -14.35 10.81
C ARG A 918 30.65 -13.10 11.24
N PHE A 919 31.03 -12.52 12.36
CA PHE A 919 30.40 -11.28 12.85
C PHE A 919 30.66 -10.12 11.89
N SER A 920 31.89 -9.96 11.40
CA SER A 920 32.25 -8.91 10.43
C SER A 920 31.43 -9.02 9.15
N ARG A 921 31.23 -10.23 8.60
CA ARG A 921 30.38 -10.45 7.43
C ARG A 921 28.93 -10.01 7.69
N LEU A 922 28.34 -10.39 8.82
CA LEU A 922 26.98 -10.00 9.18
C LEU A 922 26.86 -8.49 9.43
N TRP A 923 27.93 -7.90 10.03
CA TRP A 923 28.01 -6.46 10.28
C TRP A 923 28.05 -5.69 8.97
N THR A 924 28.91 -6.08 8.05
CA THR A 924 29.02 -5.46 6.71
C THR A 924 27.73 -5.56 5.92
N GLU A 925 27.02 -6.70 5.96
CA GLU A 925 25.71 -6.81 5.30
C GLU A 925 24.65 -5.88 5.93
N CYS A 926 24.68 -5.68 7.24
CA CYS A 926 23.83 -4.70 7.89
C CYS A 926 24.21 -3.26 7.53
N GLN A 927 25.51 -2.96 7.42
CA GLN A 927 26.00 -1.65 6.96
C GLN A 927 25.57 -1.38 5.51
N ARG A 928 25.73 -2.34 4.60
CA ARG A 928 25.25 -2.23 3.22
C ARG A 928 23.75 -1.98 3.15
N CYS A 929 22.96 -2.69 3.96
CA CYS A 929 21.51 -2.49 4.04
C CYS A 929 21.15 -1.10 4.58
N GLN A 930 21.98 -0.54 5.46
CA GLN A 930 21.83 0.79 6.06
C GLN A 930 22.32 1.90 5.09
N GLY A 931 23.10 1.54 4.06
CA GLY A 931 23.64 2.48 3.07
C GLY A 931 24.95 3.16 3.50
N SER A 932 25.57 2.75 4.62
CA SER A 932 26.85 3.28 5.10
C SER A 932 27.77 2.14 5.54
N LEU A 933 29.01 2.13 5.05
CA LEU A 933 30.05 1.15 5.45
C LEU A 933 30.92 1.64 6.64
N HIS A 934 30.74 2.87 7.08
CA HIS A 934 31.61 3.52 8.06
C HIS A 934 30.93 3.76 9.41
N GLU A 935 29.62 3.57 9.50
CA GLU A 935 28.83 3.85 10.69
C GLU A 935 28.48 2.58 11.47
N GLU A 936 28.20 2.76 12.78
CA GLU A 936 27.66 1.68 13.59
C GLU A 936 26.30 1.20 13.05
N VAL A 937 26.06 -0.11 13.17
CA VAL A 937 24.80 -0.71 12.77
C VAL A 937 23.74 -0.47 13.84
N LEU A 938 22.89 0.53 13.61
CA LEU A 938 21.79 0.93 14.50
C LEU A 938 20.49 0.16 14.22
N CYS A 939 20.46 -0.67 13.17
CA CYS A 939 19.28 -1.40 12.73
C CYS A 939 18.64 -2.22 13.85
N THR A 940 17.33 -1.98 14.08
CA THR A 940 16.47 -2.67 15.06
C THR A 940 15.37 -3.51 14.40
N ASN A 941 15.45 -3.74 13.08
CA ASN A 941 14.44 -4.45 12.33
C ASN A 941 14.30 -5.92 12.78
N ARG A 942 13.25 -6.20 13.55
CA ARG A 942 12.95 -7.53 14.12
C ARG A 942 12.32 -8.51 13.12
N ASP A 943 12.01 -8.08 11.90
CA ASP A 943 11.56 -8.96 10.80
C ASP A 943 12.74 -9.49 9.97
N CYS A 944 13.96 -8.97 10.21
CA CYS A 944 15.17 -9.36 9.50
C CYS A 944 15.89 -10.53 10.17
N THR A 945 16.19 -11.59 9.41
CA THR A 945 16.94 -12.76 9.91
C THR A 945 18.37 -12.40 10.29
N ILE A 946 19.03 -11.51 9.52
CA ILE A 946 20.42 -11.06 9.77
C ILE A 946 20.51 -10.31 11.11
N PHE A 947 19.48 -9.57 11.51
CA PHE A 947 19.43 -8.90 12.80
C PHE A 947 19.65 -9.88 13.98
N TYR A 948 18.93 -11.01 13.98
CA TYR A 948 19.06 -12.01 15.04
C TYR A 948 20.38 -12.75 14.96
N MET A 949 20.86 -13.09 13.74
CA MET A 949 22.17 -13.70 13.54
C MET A 949 23.29 -12.80 14.08
N ARG A 950 23.25 -11.50 13.77
CA ARG A 950 24.22 -10.51 14.25
C ARG A 950 24.19 -10.41 15.77
N LYS A 951 23.02 -10.30 16.41
CA LYS A 951 22.88 -10.27 17.87
C LYS A 951 23.43 -11.53 18.52
N LYS A 952 23.13 -12.71 17.99
CA LYS A 952 23.64 -14.00 18.48
C LYS A 952 25.15 -14.08 18.35
N MET A 953 25.70 -13.76 17.18
CA MET A 953 27.16 -13.79 16.96
C MET A 953 27.89 -12.80 17.86
N GLY A 954 27.34 -11.60 18.10
CA GLY A 954 27.91 -10.64 19.05
C GLY A 954 27.99 -11.20 20.46
N MET A 955 26.96 -11.90 20.94
CA MET A 955 26.97 -12.54 22.28
C MET A 955 27.93 -13.72 22.38
N GLU A 956 28.05 -14.52 21.30
CA GLU A 956 29.01 -15.63 21.21
C GLU A 956 30.44 -15.10 21.17
N LEU A 957 30.70 -14.02 20.46
CA LEU A 957 31.97 -13.32 20.36
C LEU A 957 32.39 -12.80 21.74
N ASP A 958 31.55 -12.03 22.43
CA ASP A 958 31.80 -11.53 23.80
C ASP A 958 32.08 -12.66 24.79
N THR A 959 31.37 -13.78 24.66
CA THR A 959 31.59 -14.95 25.52
C THR A 959 32.94 -15.61 25.20
N GLN A 960 33.35 -15.71 23.95
CA GLN A 960 34.61 -16.31 23.54
C GLN A 960 35.80 -15.41 23.86
N GLU A 961 35.67 -14.10 23.74
CA GLU A 961 36.67 -13.12 24.18
C GLU A 961 36.95 -13.27 25.69
N LYS A 962 35.89 -13.31 26.53
CA LYS A 962 36.02 -13.59 27.96
C LYS A 962 36.67 -14.93 28.25
N THR A 963 36.48 -15.95 27.39
CA THR A 963 37.09 -17.26 27.52
C THR A 963 38.59 -17.19 27.23
N VAL A 964 39.00 -16.47 26.18
CA VAL A 964 40.42 -16.28 25.81
C VAL A 964 41.13 -15.42 26.87
N LEU A 965 40.49 -14.35 27.36
CA LEU A 965 41.03 -13.50 28.42
C LEU A 965 41.35 -14.27 29.72
N ARG A 966 40.73 -15.44 29.96
CA ARG A 966 41.08 -16.30 31.12
C ARG A 966 42.49 -16.89 31.05
N PHE A 967 43.10 -16.96 29.90
CA PHE A 967 44.51 -17.37 29.75
C PHE A 967 45.53 -16.29 30.12
N GLY A 968 45.04 -15.04 30.30
CA GLY A 968 45.83 -13.86 30.57
C GLY A 968 45.66 -12.79 29.50
N GLU A 969 45.99 -11.55 29.82
CA GLU A 969 46.02 -10.47 28.84
C GLU A 969 47.27 -10.63 27.97
N PRO A 970 47.17 -10.51 26.64
CA PRO A 970 48.34 -10.55 25.78
C PRO A 970 49.25 -9.36 26.10
N ILE A 971 50.47 -9.63 26.54
CA ILE A 971 51.52 -8.62 26.76
C ILE A 971 52.18 -8.38 25.40
N TRP A 972 51.80 -7.35 24.70
CA TRP A 972 52.43 -6.93 23.45
C TRP A 972 53.36 -5.75 23.71
#